data_8c7fb8eab17febee503b6cff2f9bc00e
#
_entry.id   8c7fb8eab17febee503b6cff2f9bc00e
#
_cell.length_a   1.000
_cell.length_b   1.000
_cell.length_c   1.000
_cell.angle_alpha   90.00
_cell.angle_beta   90.00
_cell.angle_gamma   90.00
#
_symmetry.space_group_name_H-M   'P 1'
#
loop_
_entity.id
_entity.type
_entity.pdbx_description
1 polymer ?
#
loop_
_entity_poly.entity_id
_entity_poly.type
_entity_poly.pdbx_seq_one_letter_code
_entity_poly.pdbx_strand_id
1 'polypeptide(L)'
;METIYLCIVIFLLCLAVFDLFVGVSNDAVNFLQSAVGARVASFRTILIIASVGVMLGAVMSSGMMDVARHGIMMPAHYSFHEVMTIMLAVMVTDIIVLDAFNTLGMPTSTTVSLVFELLGGTAMLALLKVMGDPTLEYADLLNSDKALQVIIAIFVSVAISFVIGMVVMWLSRIVFTFHYSKHSRYSIAIFGGIAFTALSYFIFMKGMGKSPYLPENVRDYIEEHTNWLLLCTFLVSTVAMQLLHLLRVNIFKFTVLMGTFGLAMAFAGNDLVNFIGVPLAGLDSYQDFTANAHGQSIDTFMMSSLMESATTPPLYLILAGLVMIFAMATSKKAQHVIQTSVDLSRQDEGDEMFGSSRAARAIVRCSQNLIEGGKRLFPAGLRRWVGTRFNTNEVELQDDKAAFDVVRAAINLVIASMLITFGTNHQLPLSTTYVTFMVAMGTSLADRAWSRESAVFRVTGVLSVIGGWFITAGVAFIACALVCLAMWFGGVIVQCGFMALVVFLLYRSNRQYKAKSAKAKQEDDTFRLMMRTRDPELVWEMLRSHVRDTQSTVCKYIMEQYNAIVEAFATQNVRTLRQSQKSMRRELDLLKKYRRQEMLGLRRSPMDLAIERNTWFHVGINSDQQYVYTLRRMLAPIKEHVDNNFNPLPKAYETEYEPIRRRVNELMRATYEQISTGQYANYRATLAEADGCKDDLSLVRKEHLNRMQKSHGTKMIQVDLVYLNLLQETQQLLSVMRHQLRAAKKFMEEGQGQLQSLGE
;
A
#
# COMPACT_ATOMS: atom_id res chain seq x y z
N MET A 1 31.24 -3.99 32.11
CA MET A 1 30.12 -4.77 31.56
C MET A 1 28.79 -4.03 31.76
N GLU A 2 28.43 -3.57 32.93
CA GLU A 2 27.18 -2.81 33.20
C GLU A 2 26.97 -1.62 32.29
N THR A 3 28.04 -0.82 32.03
CA THR A 3 27.96 0.34 31.14
C THR A 3 27.56 -0.02 29.71
N ILE A 4 27.96 -1.21 29.23
CA ILE A 4 27.61 -1.66 27.87
C ILE A 4 26.12 -1.98 27.77
N TYR A 5 25.58 -2.69 28.79
CA TYR A 5 24.15 -3.01 28.82
C TYR A 5 23.30 -1.77 28.99
N LEU A 6 23.77 -0.77 29.74
CA LEU A 6 23.12 0.54 29.78
C LEU A 6 23.06 1.19 28.40
N CYS A 7 24.16 1.14 27.64
CA CYS A 7 24.17 1.62 26.26
C CYS A 7 23.20 0.85 25.36
N ILE A 8 23.09 -0.47 25.52
CA ILE A 8 22.12 -1.30 24.80
C ILE A 8 20.69 -0.88 25.14
N VAL A 9 20.36 -0.69 26.42
CA VAL A 9 19.01 -0.24 26.85
C VAL A 9 18.68 1.13 26.28
N ILE A 10 19.61 2.09 26.36
CA ILE A 10 19.41 3.41 25.76
C ILE A 10 19.18 3.31 24.26
N PHE A 11 19.92 2.45 23.57
CA PHE A 11 19.74 2.20 22.14
C PHE A 11 18.37 1.59 21.84
N LEU A 12 17.92 0.59 22.60
CA LEU A 12 16.60 -0.01 22.47
C LEU A 12 15.48 1.05 22.65
N LEU A 13 15.59 1.94 23.64
CA LEU A 13 14.63 3.01 23.85
C LEU A 13 14.64 4.04 22.71
N CYS A 14 15.81 4.37 22.16
CA CYS A 14 15.90 5.20 20.97
C CYS A 14 15.25 4.54 19.75
N LEU A 15 15.45 3.23 19.56
CA LEU A 15 14.80 2.48 18.50
C LEU A 15 13.28 2.43 18.70
N ALA A 16 12.79 2.28 19.94
CA ALA A 16 11.36 2.33 20.25
C ALA A 16 10.70 3.62 19.77
N VAL A 17 11.31 4.78 20.04
CA VAL A 17 10.79 6.08 19.58
C VAL A 17 10.81 6.17 18.06
N PHE A 18 11.85 5.66 17.41
CA PHE A 18 11.97 5.65 15.97
C PHE A 18 10.92 4.73 15.34
N ASP A 19 10.75 3.53 15.88
CA ASP A 19 9.79 2.54 15.40
C ASP A 19 8.35 3.00 15.58
N LEU A 20 8.00 3.60 16.72
CA LEU A 20 6.73 4.28 16.92
C LEU A 20 6.45 5.30 15.81
N PHE A 21 7.45 6.12 15.44
CA PHE A 21 7.26 7.14 14.41
C PHE A 21 7.06 6.52 13.02
N VAL A 22 7.86 5.54 12.66
CA VAL A 22 7.81 4.89 11.33
C VAL A 22 6.60 3.96 11.22
N GLY A 23 6.35 3.12 12.22
CA GLY A 23 5.26 2.16 12.23
C GLY A 23 3.90 2.83 12.21
N VAL A 24 3.67 3.80 13.09
CA VAL A 24 2.41 4.56 13.10
C VAL A 24 2.20 5.33 11.78
N SER A 25 3.25 5.85 11.17
CA SER A 25 3.15 6.49 9.85
C SER A 25 2.68 5.53 8.76
N ASN A 26 2.93 4.23 8.91
CA ASN A 26 2.47 3.19 8.01
C ASN A 26 1.06 2.71 8.39
N ASP A 27 0.79 2.48 9.67
CA ASP A 27 -0.39 1.80 10.17
C ASP A 27 -1.59 2.72 10.45
N ALA A 28 -1.39 4.05 10.52
CA ALA A 28 -2.47 5.02 10.66
C ALA A 28 -3.55 4.90 9.57
N VAL A 29 -3.21 4.36 8.41
CA VAL A 29 -4.15 4.05 7.33
C VAL A 29 -5.27 3.12 7.79
N ASN A 30 -5.00 2.19 8.69
CA ASN A 30 -5.93 1.16 9.12
C ASN A 30 -7.21 1.75 9.73
N PHE A 31 -7.11 2.84 10.48
CA PHE A 31 -8.26 3.48 11.13
C PHE A 31 -8.68 4.81 10.47
N LEU A 32 -7.85 5.42 9.60
CA LEU A 32 -8.20 6.68 8.94
C LEU A 32 -8.82 6.47 7.55
N GLN A 33 -8.48 5.39 6.82
CA GLN A 33 -8.85 5.20 5.42
C GLN A 33 -10.36 5.22 5.18
N SER A 34 -11.17 4.61 6.06
CA SER A 34 -12.62 4.52 5.87
C SER A 34 -13.31 5.87 6.04
N ALA A 35 -12.92 6.65 7.04
CA ALA A 35 -13.47 7.99 7.27
C ALA A 35 -13.02 8.99 6.18
N VAL A 36 -11.74 8.91 5.75
CA VAL A 36 -11.20 9.74 4.68
C VAL A 36 -11.78 9.35 3.32
N GLY A 37 -11.92 8.06 3.04
CA GLY A 37 -12.47 7.55 1.78
C GLY A 37 -13.94 7.89 1.59
N ALA A 38 -14.75 7.86 2.63
CA ALA A 38 -16.15 8.26 2.62
C ALA A 38 -16.36 9.79 2.80
N ARG A 39 -15.30 10.56 3.04
CA ARG A 39 -15.34 12.04 3.22
C ARG A 39 -16.36 12.52 4.23
N VAL A 40 -16.44 11.85 5.38
CA VAL A 40 -17.46 12.15 6.41
C VAL A 40 -17.22 13.47 7.13
N ALA A 41 -15.95 13.89 7.26
CA ALA A 41 -15.53 15.13 7.91
C ALA A 41 -14.21 15.64 7.33
N SER A 42 -13.75 16.83 7.80
CA SER A 42 -12.44 17.33 7.44
C SER A 42 -11.34 16.40 7.96
N PHE A 43 -10.21 16.31 7.23
CA PHE A 43 -9.08 15.48 7.66
C PHE A 43 -8.59 15.84 9.08
N ARG A 44 -8.62 17.12 9.43
CA ARG A 44 -8.26 17.59 10.78
C ARG A 44 -9.20 17.06 11.87
N THR A 45 -10.51 17.06 11.61
CA THR A 45 -11.50 16.53 12.54
C THR A 45 -11.32 15.03 12.76
N ILE A 46 -11.12 14.27 11.66
CA ILE A 46 -10.87 12.84 11.72
C ILE A 46 -9.59 12.56 12.53
N LEU A 47 -8.52 13.34 12.30
CA LEU A 47 -7.25 13.20 12.98
C LEU A 47 -7.37 13.48 14.50
N ILE A 48 -8.10 14.52 14.91
CA ILE A 48 -8.34 14.82 16.32
C ILE A 48 -9.07 13.67 17.02
N ILE A 49 -10.12 13.15 16.41
CA ILE A 49 -10.90 12.04 16.97
C ILE A 49 -10.03 10.79 17.10
N ALA A 50 -9.26 10.46 16.06
CA ALA A 50 -8.32 9.35 16.08
C ALA A 50 -7.23 9.55 17.16
N SER A 51 -6.71 10.78 17.35
CA SER A 51 -5.71 11.09 18.36
C SER A 51 -6.21 10.83 19.77
N VAL A 52 -7.46 11.17 20.07
CA VAL A 52 -8.07 10.86 21.37
C VAL A 52 -8.18 9.33 21.55
N GLY A 53 -8.59 8.61 20.52
CA GLY A 53 -8.64 7.15 20.55
C GLY A 53 -7.26 6.52 20.79
N VAL A 54 -6.23 6.97 20.06
CA VAL A 54 -4.84 6.51 20.23
C VAL A 54 -4.34 6.73 21.65
N MET A 55 -4.57 7.92 22.22
CA MET A 55 -4.13 8.22 23.59
C MET A 55 -4.77 7.30 24.62
N LEU A 56 -6.09 7.11 24.53
CA LEU A 56 -6.80 6.22 25.45
C LEU A 56 -6.36 4.75 25.28
N GLY A 57 -6.22 4.29 24.03
CA GLY A 57 -5.74 2.95 23.75
C GLY A 57 -4.33 2.69 24.25
N ALA A 58 -3.43 3.67 24.08
CA ALA A 58 -2.06 3.59 24.58
C ALA A 58 -2.00 3.41 26.10
N VAL A 59 -2.75 4.22 26.84
CA VAL A 59 -2.81 4.12 28.31
C VAL A 59 -3.35 2.75 28.77
N MET A 60 -4.23 2.12 27.99
CA MET A 60 -4.85 0.85 28.32
C MET A 60 -4.07 -0.37 27.82
N SER A 61 -2.95 -0.21 27.14
CA SER A 61 -2.18 -1.28 26.50
C SER A 61 -1.28 -2.10 27.42
N SER A 62 -1.20 -1.77 28.73
CA SER A 62 -0.28 -2.41 29.68
C SER A 62 -0.34 -3.95 29.66
N GLY A 63 -1.55 -4.55 29.60
CA GLY A 63 -1.73 -6.01 29.59
C GLY A 63 -1.21 -6.71 28.31
N MET A 64 -0.96 -5.99 27.23
CA MET A 64 -0.37 -6.57 26.01
C MET A 64 1.15 -6.68 26.09
N MET A 65 1.81 -5.95 27.01
CA MET A 65 3.28 -5.98 27.17
C MET A 65 3.79 -7.36 27.59
N ASP A 66 2.95 -8.17 28.23
CA ASP A 66 3.26 -9.56 28.62
C ASP A 66 3.64 -10.43 27.41
N VAL A 67 3.10 -10.13 26.23
CA VAL A 67 3.42 -10.89 25.00
C VAL A 67 4.91 -10.77 24.64
N ALA A 68 5.51 -9.61 24.81
CA ALA A 68 6.93 -9.38 24.55
C ALA A 68 7.83 -9.94 25.66
N ARG A 69 7.32 -10.05 26.91
CA ARG A 69 8.08 -10.52 28.09
C ARG A 69 8.16 -12.05 28.18
N HIS A 70 7.01 -12.70 28.19
CA HIS A 70 6.91 -14.16 28.42
C HIS A 70 5.87 -14.84 27.50
N GLY A 71 5.36 -14.13 26.48
CA GLY A 71 4.39 -14.72 25.56
C GLY A 71 4.97 -15.81 24.66
N ILE A 72 6.24 -15.72 24.30
CA ILE A 72 6.94 -16.65 23.39
C ILE A 72 8.14 -17.31 24.09
N MET A 73 8.93 -16.53 24.79
CA MET A 73 10.09 -16.94 25.55
C MET A 73 9.65 -17.37 26.95
N MET A 74 10.37 -18.33 27.57
CA MET A 74 10.25 -18.67 28.99
C MET A 74 11.43 -18.07 29.78
N PRO A 75 11.34 -16.80 30.21
CA PRO A 75 12.49 -16.03 30.70
C PRO A 75 13.15 -16.63 31.93
N ALA A 76 12.44 -17.41 32.75
CA ALA A 76 12.99 -18.09 33.92
C ALA A 76 14.20 -19.00 33.61
N HIS A 77 14.31 -19.45 32.37
CA HIS A 77 15.39 -20.35 31.92
C HIS A 77 16.49 -19.61 31.13
N TYR A 78 16.42 -18.29 31.07
CA TYR A 78 17.41 -17.47 30.36
C TYR A 78 18.14 -16.55 31.33
N SER A 79 19.45 -16.38 31.10
CA SER A 79 20.25 -15.41 31.83
C SER A 79 19.97 -13.97 31.33
N PHE A 80 20.38 -12.98 32.09
CA PHE A 80 20.28 -11.57 31.73
C PHE A 80 20.96 -11.29 30.38
N HIS A 81 22.18 -11.85 30.17
CA HIS A 81 22.89 -11.71 28.89
C HIS A 81 22.10 -12.26 27.70
N GLU A 82 21.49 -13.43 27.88
CA GLU A 82 20.70 -14.12 26.85
C GLU A 82 19.45 -13.33 26.48
N VAL A 83 18.69 -12.87 27.49
CA VAL A 83 17.51 -12.04 27.26
C VAL A 83 17.86 -10.75 26.53
N MET A 84 18.88 -10.02 26.97
CA MET A 84 19.32 -8.79 26.31
C MET A 84 19.78 -9.02 24.88
N THR A 85 20.40 -10.15 24.60
CA THR A 85 20.80 -10.54 23.24
C THR A 85 19.58 -10.78 22.34
N ILE A 86 18.56 -11.50 22.83
CA ILE A 86 17.29 -11.69 22.10
C ILE A 86 16.62 -10.34 21.84
N MET A 87 16.45 -9.49 22.87
CA MET A 87 15.76 -8.20 22.74
C MET A 87 16.48 -7.28 21.74
N LEU A 88 17.80 -7.23 21.76
CA LEU A 88 18.59 -6.48 20.79
C LEU A 88 18.47 -7.05 19.37
N ALA A 89 18.54 -8.39 19.23
CA ALA A 89 18.43 -9.04 17.93
C ALA A 89 17.07 -8.77 17.27
N VAL A 90 15.98 -8.83 18.07
CA VAL A 90 14.62 -8.53 17.61
C VAL A 90 14.53 -7.10 17.09
N MET A 91 14.89 -6.09 17.89
CA MET A 91 14.75 -4.70 17.51
C MET A 91 15.65 -4.31 16.32
N VAL A 92 16.86 -4.87 16.24
CA VAL A 92 17.76 -4.67 15.09
C VAL A 92 17.16 -5.29 13.82
N THR A 93 16.61 -6.49 13.93
CA THR A 93 16.01 -7.19 12.79
C THR A 93 14.76 -6.49 12.31
N ASP A 94 13.88 -6.06 13.22
CA ASP A 94 12.65 -5.35 12.87
C ASP A 94 12.92 -4.11 12.02
N ILE A 95 13.86 -3.27 12.44
CA ILE A 95 14.27 -2.09 11.66
C ILE A 95 14.81 -2.47 10.28
N ILE A 96 15.64 -3.50 10.16
CA ILE A 96 16.21 -3.95 8.88
C ILE A 96 15.12 -4.51 7.97
N VAL A 97 14.23 -5.33 8.50
CA VAL A 97 13.15 -5.96 7.75
C VAL A 97 12.14 -4.90 7.29
N LEU A 98 11.70 -4.00 8.18
CA LEU A 98 10.77 -2.92 7.83
C LEU A 98 11.36 -1.98 6.77
N ASP A 99 12.65 -1.59 6.87
CA ASP A 99 13.28 -0.73 5.85
C ASP A 99 13.38 -1.45 4.50
N ALA A 100 13.74 -2.74 4.49
CA ALA A 100 13.84 -3.54 3.27
C ALA A 100 12.48 -3.67 2.57
N PHE A 101 11.41 -4.06 3.29
CA PHE A 101 10.07 -4.22 2.73
C PHE A 101 9.46 -2.89 2.29
N ASN A 102 9.67 -1.81 3.05
CA ASN A 102 9.25 -0.46 2.66
C ASN A 102 9.95 -0.01 1.36
N THR A 103 11.23 -0.32 1.19
CA THR A 103 11.99 0.00 -0.03
C THR A 103 11.47 -0.79 -1.23
N LEU A 104 11.07 -2.05 -1.03
CA LEU A 104 10.45 -2.91 -2.04
C LEU A 104 8.98 -2.56 -2.33
N GLY A 105 8.37 -1.72 -1.50
CA GLY A 105 6.94 -1.33 -1.62
C GLY A 105 5.98 -2.47 -1.29
N MET A 106 6.41 -3.42 -0.45
CA MET A 106 5.57 -4.53 0.00
C MET A 106 4.87 -4.16 1.31
N PRO A 107 3.54 -4.33 1.41
CA PRO A 107 2.83 -4.06 2.65
C PRO A 107 3.22 -5.09 3.71
N THR A 108 3.64 -4.62 4.87
CA THR A 108 4.05 -5.43 6.02
C THR A 108 3.14 -5.15 7.22
N SER A 109 3.10 -6.10 8.15
CA SER A 109 2.46 -5.94 9.46
C SER A 109 3.54 -5.95 10.54
N THR A 110 3.60 -4.89 11.32
CA THR A 110 4.52 -4.76 12.46
C THR A 110 4.30 -5.86 13.50
N THR A 111 3.04 -6.22 13.79
CA THR A 111 2.71 -7.31 14.72
C THR A 111 3.27 -8.64 14.25
N VAL A 112 3.11 -8.96 12.97
CA VAL A 112 3.61 -10.24 12.42
C VAL A 112 5.13 -10.26 12.41
N SER A 113 5.79 -9.15 12.02
CA SER A 113 7.23 -9.03 12.07
C SER A 113 7.75 -9.32 13.47
N LEU A 114 7.29 -8.58 14.47
CA LEU A 114 7.74 -8.73 15.85
C LEU A 114 7.52 -10.14 16.42
N VAL A 115 6.33 -10.73 16.24
CA VAL A 115 6.02 -12.07 16.76
C VAL A 115 6.95 -13.12 16.16
N PHE A 116 7.20 -13.07 14.85
CA PHE A 116 8.07 -14.02 14.19
C PHE A 116 9.56 -13.75 14.44
N GLU A 117 9.96 -12.52 14.73
CA GLU A 117 11.30 -12.16 15.18
C GLU A 117 11.57 -12.67 16.60
N LEU A 118 10.64 -12.44 17.55
CA LEU A 118 10.72 -13.00 18.89
C LEU A 118 10.81 -14.54 18.84
N LEU A 119 9.98 -15.16 18.00
CA LEU A 119 10.01 -16.60 17.82
C LEU A 119 11.34 -17.06 17.22
N GLY A 120 11.87 -16.37 16.21
CA GLY A 120 13.13 -16.71 15.54
C GLY A 120 14.35 -16.56 16.47
N GLY A 121 14.45 -15.44 17.20
CA GLY A 121 15.52 -15.19 18.14
C GLY A 121 15.51 -16.15 19.31
N THR A 122 14.33 -16.35 19.91
CA THR A 122 14.15 -17.31 21.03
C THR A 122 14.42 -18.75 20.59
N ALA A 123 13.89 -19.18 19.45
CA ALA A 123 14.08 -20.51 18.92
C ALA A 123 15.56 -20.83 18.63
N MET A 124 16.29 -19.85 18.07
CA MET A 124 17.73 -20.02 17.80
C MET A 124 18.52 -20.16 19.09
N LEU A 125 18.26 -19.31 20.09
CA LEU A 125 18.99 -19.39 21.36
C LEU A 125 18.61 -20.62 22.16
N ALA A 126 17.34 -21.04 22.15
CA ALA A 126 16.89 -22.29 22.75
C ALA A 126 17.61 -23.51 22.14
N LEU A 127 17.75 -23.51 20.78
CA LEU A 127 18.49 -24.57 20.09
C LEU A 127 19.96 -24.63 20.54
N LEU A 128 20.62 -23.49 20.66
CA LEU A 128 22.01 -23.44 21.12
C LEU A 128 22.18 -23.90 22.56
N LYS A 129 21.23 -23.58 23.45
CA LYS A 129 21.25 -24.03 24.85
C LYS A 129 21.06 -25.53 24.97
N VAL A 130 20.08 -26.08 24.26
CA VAL A 130 19.84 -27.55 24.25
C VAL A 130 21.04 -28.32 23.67
N MET A 131 21.71 -27.74 22.65
CA MET A 131 22.96 -28.35 22.13
C MET A 131 24.12 -28.28 23.12
N GLY A 132 24.15 -27.29 24.01
CA GLY A 132 25.17 -27.11 25.04
C GLY A 132 24.89 -27.88 26.32
N ASP A 133 23.63 -28.08 26.69
CA ASP A 133 23.18 -28.80 27.88
C ASP A 133 22.07 -29.80 27.55
N PRO A 134 22.39 -31.10 27.45
CA PRO A 134 21.43 -32.15 27.13
C PRO A 134 20.33 -32.37 28.17
N THR A 135 20.41 -31.75 29.36
CA THR A 135 19.39 -31.85 30.40
C THR A 135 18.20 -30.92 30.19
N LEU A 136 18.33 -29.92 29.29
CA LEU A 136 17.28 -28.99 28.96
C LEU A 136 16.47 -29.50 27.78
N GLU A 137 15.13 -29.44 27.90
CA GLU A 137 14.23 -29.69 26.79
C GLU A 137 13.89 -28.40 26.08
N TYR A 138 13.66 -28.47 24.76
CA TYR A 138 13.28 -27.32 23.96
C TYR A 138 11.97 -26.69 24.42
N ALA A 139 11.05 -27.50 24.94
CA ALA A 139 9.77 -27.09 25.49
C ALA A 139 9.88 -26.24 26.76
N ASP A 140 10.95 -26.39 27.54
CA ASP A 140 11.20 -25.60 28.77
C ASP A 140 11.64 -24.15 28.43
N LEU A 141 12.20 -23.95 27.26
CA LEU A 141 12.78 -22.68 26.81
C LEU A 141 11.81 -21.86 25.98
N LEU A 142 10.92 -22.51 25.23
CA LEU A 142 9.98 -21.87 24.32
C LEU A 142 8.54 -22.19 24.72
N ASN A 143 7.71 -21.16 24.89
CA ASN A 143 6.27 -21.33 25.12
C ASN A 143 5.57 -21.70 23.81
N SER A 144 5.72 -22.98 23.42
CA SER A 144 5.23 -23.49 22.14
C SER A 144 3.70 -23.36 22.00
N ASP A 145 2.96 -23.58 23.09
CA ASP A 145 1.50 -23.52 23.09
C ASP A 145 1.01 -22.08 22.83
N LYS A 146 1.59 -21.10 23.53
CA LYS A 146 1.23 -19.70 23.36
C LYS A 146 1.67 -19.17 21.99
N ALA A 147 2.88 -19.53 21.54
CA ALA A 147 3.37 -19.18 20.21
C ALA A 147 2.44 -19.72 19.11
N LEU A 148 2.03 -20.99 19.21
CA LEU A 148 1.09 -21.61 18.27
C LEU A 148 -0.28 -20.92 18.30
N GLN A 149 -0.81 -20.60 19.49
CA GLN A 149 -2.06 -19.85 19.63
C GLN A 149 -1.99 -18.48 18.94
N VAL A 150 -0.90 -17.73 19.12
CA VAL A 150 -0.70 -16.43 18.48
C VAL A 150 -0.62 -16.56 16.95
N ILE A 151 0.14 -17.53 16.45
CA ILE A 151 0.26 -17.78 15.02
C ILE A 151 -1.10 -18.15 14.42
N ILE A 152 -1.82 -19.07 15.03
CA ILE A 152 -3.17 -19.48 14.57
C ILE A 152 -4.12 -18.28 14.63
N ALA A 153 -4.10 -17.49 15.70
CA ALA A 153 -4.94 -16.31 15.84
C ALA A 153 -4.70 -15.30 14.72
N ILE A 154 -3.44 -15.02 14.36
CA ILE A 154 -3.09 -14.12 13.25
C ILE A 154 -3.69 -14.62 11.93
N PHE A 155 -3.48 -15.87 11.56
CA PHE A 155 -3.95 -16.39 10.27
C PHE A 155 -5.45 -16.64 10.22
N VAL A 156 -6.06 -17.13 11.30
CA VAL A 156 -7.50 -17.35 11.38
C VAL A 156 -8.26 -16.03 11.38
N SER A 157 -7.70 -14.97 12.01
CA SER A 157 -8.31 -13.63 12.00
C SER A 157 -8.49 -13.08 10.59
N VAL A 158 -7.61 -13.41 9.65
CA VAL A 158 -7.69 -13.03 8.22
C VAL A 158 -8.99 -13.56 7.60
N ALA A 159 -9.25 -14.87 7.76
CA ALA A 159 -10.45 -15.51 7.23
C ALA A 159 -11.73 -15.02 7.93
N ILE A 160 -11.70 -14.95 9.26
CA ILE A 160 -12.83 -14.48 10.08
C ILE A 160 -13.20 -13.05 9.70
N SER A 161 -12.23 -12.15 9.59
CA SER A 161 -12.44 -10.74 9.25
C SER A 161 -13.10 -10.58 7.88
N PHE A 162 -12.65 -11.35 6.90
CA PHE A 162 -13.25 -11.35 5.56
C PHE A 162 -14.70 -11.82 5.58
N VAL A 163 -14.97 -12.96 6.22
CA VAL A 163 -16.31 -13.56 6.27
C VAL A 163 -17.28 -12.68 7.05
N ILE A 164 -16.89 -12.21 8.25
CA ILE A 164 -17.76 -11.34 9.06
C ILE A 164 -18.02 -10.02 8.35
N GLY A 165 -16.99 -9.38 7.77
CA GLY A 165 -17.15 -8.16 6.99
C GLY A 165 -18.12 -8.36 5.82
N MET A 166 -17.98 -9.47 5.08
CA MET A 166 -18.89 -9.81 3.98
C MET A 166 -20.33 -10.04 4.44
N VAL A 167 -20.55 -10.83 5.48
CA VAL A 167 -21.88 -11.17 5.97
C VAL A 167 -22.60 -9.96 6.53
N VAL A 168 -21.93 -9.18 7.40
CA VAL A 168 -22.53 -7.99 8.02
C VAL A 168 -22.85 -6.93 6.97
N MET A 169 -21.96 -6.72 5.99
CA MET A 169 -22.23 -5.80 4.89
C MET A 169 -23.40 -6.25 4.02
N TRP A 170 -23.48 -7.53 3.69
CA TRP A 170 -24.58 -8.10 2.91
C TRP A 170 -25.93 -7.90 3.62
N LEU A 171 -25.99 -8.20 4.93
CA LEU A 171 -27.19 -7.97 5.75
C LEU A 171 -27.56 -6.49 5.81
N SER A 172 -26.57 -5.62 6.03
CA SER A 172 -26.80 -4.17 6.08
C SER A 172 -27.29 -3.62 4.74
N ARG A 173 -26.82 -4.16 3.61
CA ARG A 173 -27.28 -3.76 2.28
C ARG A 173 -28.71 -4.20 1.97
N ILE A 174 -29.13 -5.35 2.48
CA ILE A 174 -30.54 -5.77 2.42
C ILE A 174 -31.43 -4.77 3.15
N VAL A 175 -30.98 -4.23 4.29
CA VAL A 175 -31.74 -3.26 5.08
C VAL A 175 -31.69 -1.87 4.44
N PHE A 176 -30.49 -1.32 4.18
CA PHE A 176 -30.31 0.10 3.83
C PHE A 176 -30.21 0.39 2.34
N THR A 177 -29.99 -0.61 1.48
CA THR A 177 -29.71 -0.39 0.04
C THR A 177 -28.54 0.58 -0.20
N PHE A 178 -28.39 1.13 -1.42
CA PHE A 178 -27.45 2.20 -1.73
C PHE A 178 -28.05 3.59 -1.51
N HIS A 179 -29.38 3.70 -1.38
CA HIS A 179 -30.12 4.92 -1.05
C HIS A 179 -30.56 4.95 0.40
N TYR A 180 -29.61 5.13 1.32
CA TYR A 180 -29.91 5.11 2.75
C TYR A 180 -30.79 6.29 3.21
N SER A 181 -30.79 7.43 2.50
CA SER A 181 -31.61 8.61 2.84
C SER A 181 -33.11 8.38 2.72
N LYS A 182 -33.55 7.44 1.87
CA LYS A 182 -34.95 7.07 1.67
C LYS A 182 -35.51 6.08 2.71
N HIS A 183 -34.66 5.60 3.63
CA HIS A 183 -35.04 4.57 4.60
C HIS A 183 -35.69 5.13 5.85
N SER A 184 -36.40 4.25 6.55
CA SER A 184 -37.09 4.59 7.78
C SER A 184 -36.17 5.20 8.83
N ARG A 185 -36.55 6.30 9.43
CA ARG A 185 -35.84 7.00 10.52
C ARG A 185 -35.49 6.07 11.68
N TYR A 186 -36.33 5.09 11.95
CA TYR A 186 -36.12 4.13 13.04
C TYR A 186 -35.04 3.10 12.73
N SER A 187 -34.95 2.60 11.50
CA SER A 187 -33.90 1.62 11.14
C SER A 187 -32.48 2.22 11.19
N ILE A 188 -32.33 3.51 10.86
CA ILE A 188 -31.07 4.23 10.96
C ILE A 188 -30.66 4.39 12.44
N ALA A 189 -31.59 4.74 13.32
CA ALA A 189 -31.32 4.89 14.75
C ALA A 189 -30.96 3.54 15.41
N ILE A 190 -31.65 2.46 15.03
CA ILE A 190 -31.37 1.10 15.51
C ILE A 190 -29.98 0.67 15.08
N PHE A 191 -29.60 0.92 13.82
CA PHE A 191 -28.23 0.63 13.33
C PHE A 191 -27.16 1.38 14.14
N GLY A 192 -27.35 2.70 14.34
CA GLY A 192 -26.47 3.51 15.17
C GLY A 192 -26.39 3.00 16.61
N GLY A 193 -27.54 2.58 17.19
CA GLY A 193 -27.61 1.99 18.51
C GLY A 193 -26.87 0.66 18.62
N ILE A 194 -27.02 -0.24 17.64
CA ILE A 194 -26.27 -1.50 17.58
C ILE A 194 -24.77 -1.23 17.47
N ALA A 195 -24.36 -0.35 16.56
CA ALA A 195 -22.94 -0.02 16.34
C ALA A 195 -22.31 0.59 17.60
N PHE A 196 -22.99 1.54 18.25
CA PHE A 196 -22.52 2.14 19.48
C PHE A 196 -22.42 1.14 20.62
N THR A 197 -23.42 0.29 20.79
CA THR A 197 -23.43 -0.74 21.83
C THR A 197 -22.31 -1.75 21.62
N ALA A 198 -22.11 -2.18 20.39
CA ALA A 198 -21.03 -3.10 20.05
C ALA A 198 -19.65 -2.50 20.36
N LEU A 199 -19.41 -1.25 19.94
CA LEU A 199 -18.17 -0.54 20.26
C LEU A 199 -18.01 -0.37 21.77
N SER A 200 -19.05 0.07 22.48
CA SER A 200 -19.02 0.27 23.93
C SER A 200 -18.74 -1.03 24.69
N TYR A 201 -19.33 -2.14 24.26
CA TYR A 201 -19.09 -3.45 24.87
C TYR A 201 -17.65 -3.87 24.78
N PHE A 202 -17.10 -3.86 23.56
CA PHE A 202 -15.72 -4.34 23.36
C PHE A 202 -14.69 -3.38 23.95
N ILE A 203 -14.91 -2.06 23.82
CA ILE A 203 -13.95 -1.05 24.28
C ILE A 203 -14.04 -0.89 25.81
N PHE A 204 -15.22 -0.62 26.35
CA PHE A 204 -15.36 -0.26 27.77
C PHE A 204 -15.62 -1.46 28.66
N MET A 205 -16.58 -2.32 28.33
CA MET A 205 -16.94 -3.41 29.23
C MET A 205 -15.90 -4.54 29.26
N LYS A 206 -15.37 -4.95 28.11
CA LYS A 206 -14.35 -6.00 28.02
C LYS A 206 -12.93 -5.45 28.05
N GLY A 207 -12.62 -4.34 27.35
CA GLY A 207 -11.29 -3.77 27.29
C GLY A 207 -10.85 -3.19 28.62
N MET A 208 -11.72 -2.46 29.33
CA MET A 208 -11.43 -1.92 30.64
C MET A 208 -11.51 -2.97 31.76
N GLY A 209 -12.24 -4.05 31.58
CA GLY A 209 -12.39 -5.10 32.61
C GLY A 209 -11.09 -5.72 33.10
N LYS A 210 -10.02 -5.66 32.30
CA LYS A 210 -8.68 -6.12 32.68
C LYS A 210 -7.71 -4.99 33.03
N SER A 211 -8.19 -3.75 33.04
CA SER A 211 -7.33 -2.58 33.34
C SER A 211 -7.03 -2.53 34.86
N PRO A 212 -5.76 -2.33 35.27
CA PRO A 212 -5.40 -2.17 36.67
C PRO A 212 -5.95 -0.88 37.30
N TYR A 213 -6.51 0.01 36.49
CA TYR A 213 -7.05 1.31 36.96
C TYR A 213 -8.51 1.23 37.40
N LEU A 214 -9.22 0.12 37.13
CA LEU A 214 -10.60 -0.08 37.60
C LEU A 214 -10.61 -0.76 38.99
N PRO A 215 -11.36 -0.22 39.97
CA PRO A 215 -11.61 -0.90 41.23
C PRO A 215 -12.24 -2.28 41.01
N GLU A 216 -11.83 -3.27 41.79
CA GLU A 216 -12.34 -4.65 41.69
C GLU A 216 -13.86 -4.73 41.75
N ASN A 217 -14.48 -3.96 42.65
CA ASN A 217 -15.93 -3.91 42.79
C ASN A 217 -16.67 -3.50 41.51
N VAL A 218 -16.06 -2.60 40.71
CA VAL A 218 -16.65 -2.16 39.44
C VAL A 218 -16.46 -3.21 38.36
N ARG A 219 -15.35 -3.89 38.40
CA ARG A 219 -15.04 -4.99 37.46
C ARG A 219 -16.00 -6.15 37.66
N ASP A 220 -16.15 -6.61 38.88
CA ASP A 220 -17.06 -7.72 39.24
C ASP A 220 -18.50 -7.37 38.89
N TYR A 221 -18.94 -6.13 39.15
CA TYR A 221 -20.28 -5.65 38.79
C TYR A 221 -20.50 -5.69 37.27
N ILE A 222 -19.50 -5.26 36.48
CA ILE A 222 -19.58 -5.29 35.00
C ILE A 222 -19.65 -6.74 34.49
N GLU A 223 -18.86 -7.66 35.05
CA GLU A 223 -18.87 -9.06 34.65
C GLU A 223 -20.17 -9.76 34.98
N GLU A 224 -20.69 -9.57 36.20
CA GLU A 224 -21.92 -10.19 36.64
C GLU A 224 -23.16 -9.66 35.90
N HIS A 225 -23.18 -8.37 35.58
CA HIS A 225 -24.33 -7.71 34.98
C HIS A 225 -24.16 -7.38 33.47
N THR A 226 -23.22 -8.02 32.79
CA THR A 226 -22.89 -7.71 31.39
C THR A 226 -24.12 -7.71 30.47
N ASN A 227 -25.00 -8.70 30.56
CA ASN A 227 -26.20 -8.79 29.70
C ASN A 227 -27.20 -7.64 29.94
N TRP A 228 -27.36 -7.25 31.20
CA TRP A 228 -28.23 -6.13 31.56
C TRP A 228 -27.63 -4.80 31.09
N LEU A 229 -26.34 -4.59 31.29
CA LEU A 229 -25.61 -3.42 30.83
C LEU A 229 -25.65 -3.27 29.30
N LEU A 230 -25.52 -4.38 28.56
CA LEU A 230 -25.69 -4.39 27.11
C LEU A 230 -27.08 -3.95 26.67
N LEU A 231 -28.13 -4.48 27.32
CA LEU A 231 -29.51 -4.11 26.99
C LEU A 231 -29.77 -2.62 27.29
N CYS A 232 -29.33 -2.14 28.45
CA CYS A 232 -29.44 -0.73 28.83
C CYS A 232 -28.67 0.18 27.86
N THR A 233 -27.41 -0.16 27.53
CA THR A 233 -26.60 0.60 26.57
C THR A 233 -27.27 0.62 25.19
N PHE A 234 -27.81 -0.49 24.73
CA PHE A 234 -28.54 -0.55 23.46
C PHE A 234 -29.78 0.34 23.44
N LEU A 235 -30.59 0.30 24.48
CA LEU A 235 -31.81 1.12 24.57
C LEU A 235 -31.45 2.61 24.63
N VAL A 236 -30.54 2.97 25.53
CA VAL A 236 -30.10 4.37 25.70
C VAL A 236 -29.45 4.90 24.42
N SER A 237 -28.54 4.14 23.82
CA SER A 237 -27.88 4.56 22.58
C SER A 237 -28.84 4.67 21.40
N THR A 238 -29.80 3.74 21.27
CA THR A 238 -30.83 3.81 20.21
C THR A 238 -31.70 5.05 20.36
N VAL A 239 -32.13 5.38 21.59
CA VAL A 239 -32.88 6.61 21.86
C VAL A 239 -32.02 7.84 21.57
N ALA A 240 -30.76 7.85 22.00
CA ALA A 240 -29.83 8.95 21.72
C ALA A 240 -29.62 9.14 20.22
N MET A 241 -29.44 8.05 19.45
CA MET A 241 -29.31 8.11 17.98
C MET A 241 -30.59 8.61 17.32
N GLN A 242 -31.76 8.24 17.85
CA GLN A 242 -33.03 8.77 17.36
C GLN A 242 -33.14 10.28 17.61
N LEU A 243 -32.75 10.76 18.78
CA LEU A 243 -32.71 12.19 19.10
C LEU A 243 -31.74 12.96 18.19
N LEU A 244 -30.54 12.45 18.00
CA LEU A 244 -29.56 13.04 17.06
C LEU A 244 -30.11 13.07 15.63
N HIS A 245 -30.83 12.02 15.20
CA HIS A 245 -31.48 12.00 13.90
C HIS A 245 -32.58 13.07 13.77
N LEU A 246 -33.35 13.28 14.80
CA LEU A 246 -34.38 14.35 14.88
C LEU A 246 -33.72 15.75 14.82
N LEU A 247 -32.52 15.91 15.40
CA LEU A 247 -31.70 17.12 15.30
C LEU A 247 -31.00 17.26 13.93
N ARG A 248 -31.36 16.42 12.95
CA ARG A 248 -30.79 16.39 11.59
C ARG A 248 -29.31 16.03 11.51
N VAL A 249 -28.76 15.39 12.53
CA VAL A 249 -27.40 14.82 12.47
C VAL A 249 -27.43 13.54 11.64
N ASN A 250 -26.48 13.40 10.72
CA ASN A 250 -26.33 12.17 9.94
C ASN A 250 -25.70 11.07 10.81
N ILE A 251 -26.51 10.08 11.21
CA ILE A 251 -26.12 9.00 12.11
C ILE A 251 -24.99 8.14 11.54
N PHE A 252 -24.97 7.90 10.22
CA PHE A 252 -23.88 7.14 9.61
C PHE A 252 -22.55 7.89 9.71
N LYS A 253 -22.54 9.21 9.49
CA LYS A 253 -21.31 10.03 9.70
C LYS A 253 -20.86 9.96 11.15
N PHE A 254 -21.78 10.09 12.08
CA PHE A 254 -21.49 9.98 13.50
C PHE A 254 -20.91 8.60 13.84
N THR A 255 -21.51 7.50 13.32
CA THR A 255 -21.02 6.14 13.51
C THR A 255 -19.62 5.94 12.91
N VAL A 256 -19.31 6.54 11.75
CA VAL A 256 -17.97 6.50 11.15
C VAL A 256 -16.96 7.19 12.05
N LEU A 257 -17.26 8.35 12.61
CA LEU A 257 -16.36 9.07 13.51
C LEU A 257 -16.14 8.30 14.82
N MET A 258 -17.19 7.73 15.38
CA MET A 258 -17.09 6.84 16.54
C MET A 258 -16.32 5.57 16.24
N GLY A 259 -16.55 4.96 15.08
CA GLY A 259 -15.79 3.80 14.63
C GLY A 259 -14.31 4.13 14.42
N THR A 260 -13.99 5.35 13.92
CA THR A 260 -12.61 5.83 13.81
C THR A 260 -11.94 5.95 15.18
N PHE A 261 -12.65 6.54 16.16
CA PHE A 261 -12.20 6.59 17.55
C PHE A 261 -11.96 5.18 18.11
N GLY A 262 -12.94 4.29 17.99
CA GLY A 262 -12.87 2.93 18.51
C GLY A 262 -11.74 2.11 17.87
N LEU A 263 -11.58 2.22 16.56
CA LEU A 263 -10.52 1.50 15.85
C LEU A 263 -9.13 2.07 16.16
N ALA A 264 -9.00 3.39 16.30
CA ALA A 264 -7.76 4.03 16.72
C ALA A 264 -7.35 3.63 18.15
N MET A 265 -8.34 3.52 19.04
CA MET A 265 -8.13 3.02 20.40
C MET A 265 -7.75 1.53 20.42
N ALA A 266 -8.45 0.69 19.65
CA ALA A 266 -8.12 -0.72 19.51
C ALA A 266 -6.73 -0.94 18.89
N PHE A 267 -6.37 -0.13 17.89
CA PHE A 267 -5.02 -0.11 17.29
C PHE A 267 -3.95 0.17 18.35
N ALA A 268 -4.06 1.29 19.07
CA ALA A 268 -3.06 1.64 20.07
C ALA A 268 -3.00 0.60 21.20
N GLY A 269 -4.14 0.07 21.64
CA GLY A 269 -4.20 -0.98 22.65
C GLY A 269 -3.55 -2.30 22.23
N ASN A 270 -3.61 -2.64 20.93
CA ASN A 270 -3.05 -3.89 20.39
C ASN A 270 -1.60 -3.72 19.90
N ASP A 271 -1.30 -2.64 19.17
CA ASP A 271 -0.05 -2.52 18.42
C ASP A 271 1.07 -1.80 19.18
N LEU A 272 0.77 -1.13 20.32
CA LEU A 272 1.80 -0.43 21.09
C LEU A 272 2.90 -1.39 21.58
N VAL A 273 2.55 -2.63 21.91
CA VAL A 273 3.51 -3.66 22.31
C VAL A 273 4.54 -3.95 21.23
N ASN A 274 4.17 -3.83 19.97
CA ASN A 274 5.07 -4.09 18.84
C ASN A 274 6.24 -3.10 18.80
N PHE A 275 6.02 -1.87 19.26
CA PHE A 275 7.01 -0.80 19.21
C PHE A 275 7.81 -0.64 20.50
N ILE A 276 7.16 -0.78 21.66
CA ILE A 276 7.80 -0.50 22.95
C ILE A 276 7.91 -1.73 23.87
N GLY A 277 7.23 -2.85 23.55
CA GLY A 277 7.19 -4.02 24.42
C GLY A 277 8.57 -4.63 24.64
N VAL A 278 9.32 -4.87 23.55
CA VAL A 278 10.68 -5.43 23.62
C VAL A 278 11.66 -4.45 24.28
N PRO A 279 11.72 -3.16 23.92
CA PRO A 279 12.54 -2.17 24.64
C PRO A 279 12.25 -2.05 26.12
N LEU A 280 10.97 -2.08 26.53
CA LEU A 280 10.60 -2.04 27.95
C LEU A 280 10.96 -3.33 28.68
N ALA A 281 10.80 -4.50 28.06
CA ALA A 281 11.27 -5.75 28.63
C ALA A 281 12.80 -5.75 28.84
N GLY A 282 13.55 -5.16 27.91
CA GLY A 282 14.99 -4.94 28.08
C GLY A 282 15.33 -4.00 29.21
N LEU A 283 14.57 -2.91 29.36
CA LEU A 283 14.72 -1.96 30.47
C LEU A 283 14.41 -2.63 31.84
N ASP A 284 13.31 -3.38 31.92
CA ASP A 284 12.92 -4.11 33.12
C ASP A 284 13.99 -5.14 33.51
N SER A 285 14.52 -5.86 32.51
CA SER A 285 15.63 -6.80 32.73
C SER A 285 16.87 -6.14 33.29
N TYR A 286 17.22 -4.96 32.79
CA TYR A 286 18.37 -4.19 33.28
C TYR A 286 18.14 -3.67 34.69
N GLN A 287 16.95 -3.17 34.99
CA GLN A 287 16.58 -2.69 36.34
C GLN A 287 16.61 -3.82 37.35
N ASP A 288 16.07 -4.98 37.00
CA ASP A 288 16.09 -6.18 37.87
C ASP A 288 17.52 -6.66 38.13
N PHE A 289 18.34 -6.76 37.08
CA PHE A 289 19.75 -7.12 37.23
C PHE A 289 20.51 -6.15 38.15
N THR A 290 20.35 -4.81 37.96
CA THR A 290 21.06 -3.82 38.76
C THR A 290 20.58 -3.79 40.23
N ALA A 291 19.32 -4.10 40.49
CA ALA A 291 18.76 -4.12 41.86
C ALA A 291 19.04 -5.40 42.61
N ASN A 292 18.98 -6.57 41.95
CA ASN A 292 18.89 -7.88 42.62
C ASN A 292 20.07 -8.82 42.31
N ALA A 293 21.05 -8.45 41.46
CA ALA A 293 22.15 -9.37 41.11
C ALA A 293 23.10 -9.68 42.26
N HIS A 294 23.23 -8.81 43.27
CA HIS A 294 24.06 -9.02 44.46
C HIS A 294 25.47 -9.61 44.18
N GLY A 295 26.09 -9.23 43.07
CA GLY A 295 27.40 -9.72 42.65
C GLY A 295 27.40 -10.96 41.77
N GLN A 296 26.24 -11.49 41.36
CA GLN A 296 26.16 -12.54 40.37
C GLN A 296 26.63 -12.01 38.99
N SER A 297 27.16 -12.94 38.17
CA SER A 297 27.55 -12.57 36.80
C SER A 297 26.33 -12.41 35.89
N ILE A 298 26.51 -11.70 34.80
CA ILE A 298 25.49 -11.50 33.74
C ILE A 298 25.01 -12.82 33.12
N ASP A 299 25.87 -13.86 33.17
CA ASP A 299 25.59 -15.18 32.55
C ASP A 299 24.90 -16.13 33.53
N THR A 300 24.88 -15.82 34.82
CA THR A 300 24.31 -16.67 35.87
C THR A 300 23.03 -16.10 36.48
N PHE A 301 22.78 -14.81 36.34
CA PHE A 301 21.56 -14.18 36.83
C PHE A 301 20.37 -14.49 35.92
N MET A 302 19.42 -15.31 36.43
CA MET A 302 18.25 -15.77 35.69
C MET A 302 17.11 -14.76 35.78
N MET A 303 16.40 -14.55 34.66
CA MET A 303 15.37 -13.51 34.47
C MET A 303 13.95 -13.97 34.88
N SER A 304 13.84 -14.62 36.07
CA SER A 304 12.54 -15.13 36.58
C SER A 304 11.52 -14.01 36.84
N SER A 305 11.96 -12.79 37.13
CA SER A 305 11.09 -11.61 37.34
C SER A 305 10.25 -11.25 36.13
N LEU A 306 10.71 -11.55 34.93
CA LEU A 306 9.93 -11.30 33.71
C LEU A 306 8.71 -12.21 33.54
N MET A 307 8.58 -13.27 34.37
CA MET A 307 7.39 -14.13 34.41
C MET A 307 6.19 -13.45 35.09
N GLU A 308 6.44 -12.41 35.88
CA GLU A 308 5.38 -11.65 36.51
C GLU A 308 4.70 -10.72 35.47
N SER A 309 3.39 -10.46 35.66
CA SER A 309 2.64 -9.56 34.79
C SER A 309 3.24 -8.16 34.72
N ALA A 310 3.36 -7.62 33.53
CA ALA A 310 3.95 -6.30 33.32
C ALA A 310 3.11 -5.19 33.99
N THR A 311 3.70 -4.50 34.93
CA THR A 311 3.17 -3.26 35.52
C THR A 311 3.85 -2.06 34.87
N THR A 312 3.61 -1.86 33.58
CA THR A 312 4.24 -0.77 32.84
C THR A 312 3.81 0.59 33.41
N PRO A 313 4.75 1.45 33.83
CA PRO A 313 4.40 2.76 34.35
C PRO A 313 3.59 3.58 33.34
N PRO A 314 2.47 4.23 33.76
CA PRO A 314 1.59 4.99 32.87
C PRO A 314 2.32 6.06 32.07
N LEU A 315 3.39 6.61 32.64
CA LEU A 315 4.20 7.65 32.01
C LEU A 315 4.77 7.18 30.65
N TYR A 316 5.28 5.96 30.56
CA TYR A 316 5.83 5.42 29.29
C TYR A 316 4.74 5.24 28.25
N LEU A 317 3.55 4.78 28.66
CA LEU A 317 2.40 4.61 27.77
C LEU A 317 1.88 5.96 27.25
N ILE A 318 1.81 6.98 28.11
CA ILE A 318 1.42 8.35 27.74
C ILE A 318 2.44 8.94 26.76
N LEU A 319 3.73 8.84 27.07
CA LEU A 319 4.79 9.33 26.19
C LEU A 319 4.75 8.65 24.82
N ALA A 320 4.58 7.33 24.78
CA ALA A 320 4.43 6.59 23.55
C ALA A 320 3.19 7.04 22.76
N GLY A 321 2.04 7.22 23.43
CA GLY A 321 0.84 7.76 22.83
C GLY A 321 1.03 9.16 22.23
N LEU A 322 1.77 10.04 22.90
CA LEU A 322 2.13 11.36 22.37
C LEU A 322 3.01 11.27 21.12
N VAL A 323 4.00 10.38 21.12
CA VAL A 323 4.84 10.13 19.93
C VAL A 323 3.99 9.60 18.75
N MET A 324 3.06 8.69 19.02
CA MET A 324 2.13 8.17 18.00
C MET A 324 1.28 9.30 17.40
N ILE A 325 0.70 10.16 18.23
CA ILE A 325 -0.10 11.32 17.79
C ILE A 325 0.76 12.28 16.97
N PHE A 326 1.97 12.57 17.42
CA PHE A 326 2.90 13.44 16.71
C PHE A 326 3.29 12.85 15.34
N ALA A 327 3.60 11.55 15.28
CA ALA A 327 3.90 10.84 14.04
C ALA A 327 2.73 10.92 13.05
N MET A 328 1.51 10.63 13.51
CA MET A 328 0.29 10.66 12.70
C MET A 328 -0.01 12.07 12.17
N ALA A 329 0.20 13.11 12.98
CA ALA A 329 -0.08 14.51 12.62
C ALA A 329 0.95 15.09 11.63
N THR A 330 2.22 14.68 11.71
CA THR A 330 3.33 15.28 10.94
C THR A 330 3.73 14.47 9.72
N SER A 331 3.41 13.17 9.66
CA SER A 331 3.86 12.28 8.59
C SER A 331 3.12 12.53 7.27
N LYS A 332 3.84 13.07 6.29
CA LYS A 332 3.37 13.14 4.89
C LYS A 332 3.27 11.76 4.24
N LYS A 333 4.07 10.80 4.71
CA LYS A 333 4.04 9.42 4.23
C LYS A 333 2.70 8.76 4.59
N ALA A 334 2.21 8.96 5.83
CA ALA A 334 0.90 8.47 6.25
C ALA A 334 -0.23 8.97 5.33
N GLN A 335 -0.23 10.27 4.98
CA GLN A 335 -1.23 10.83 4.06
C GLN A 335 -1.20 10.17 2.68
N HIS A 336 -0.01 9.85 2.15
CA HIS A 336 0.13 9.20 0.86
C HIS A 336 -0.34 7.73 0.91
N VAL A 337 -0.01 7.00 1.98
CA VAL A 337 -0.44 5.62 2.19
C VAL A 337 -1.97 5.55 2.32
N ILE A 338 -2.59 6.47 3.05
CA ILE A 338 -4.04 6.58 3.17
C ILE A 338 -4.68 6.79 1.78
N GLN A 339 -4.16 7.71 0.98
CA GLN A 339 -4.67 7.97 -0.36
C GLN A 339 -4.61 6.72 -1.25
N THR A 340 -3.48 6.02 -1.26
CA THR A 340 -3.28 4.79 -2.04
C THR A 340 -4.25 3.68 -1.59
N SER A 341 -4.45 3.51 -0.29
CA SER A 341 -5.35 2.50 0.25
C SER A 341 -6.83 2.80 -0.03
N VAL A 342 -7.20 4.09 0.02
CA VAL A 342 -8.53 4.55 -0.38
C VAL A 342 -8.77 4.26 -1.86
N ASP A 343 -7.80 4.53 -2.73
CA ASP A 343 -7.90 4.29 -4.18
C ASP A 343 -8.04 2.78 -4.49
N LEU A 344 -7.40 1.89 -3.72
CA LEU A 344 -7.57 0.43 -3.86
C LEU A 344 -8.97 -0.07 -3.46
N SER A 345 -9.65 0.65 -2.58
CA SER A 345 -10.96 0.28 -2.02
C SER A 345 -12.16 0.93 -2.76
N ARG A 346 -11.92 1.67 -3.84
CA ARG A 346 -12.97 2.41 -4.57
C ARG A 346 -14.07 1.53 -5.11
N GLN A 347 -15.27 2.09 -5.19
CA GLN A 347 -16.45 1.47 -5.82
C GLN A 347 -16.46 1.62 -7.34
N ASP A 348 -15.75 2.62 -7.87
CA ASP A 348 -15.70 2.92 -9.29
C ASP A 348 -14.79 1.94 -10.05
N GLU A 349 -15.13 1.66 -11.31
CA GLU A 349 -14.26 0.96 -12.25
C GLU A 349 -13.10 1.88 -12.63
N GLY A 350 -11.88 1.46 -12.31
CA GLY A 350 -10.65 2.20 -12.60
C GLY A 350 -9.56 1.27 -13.11
N ASP A 351 -8.41 1.86 -13.45
CA ASP A 351 -7.21 1.10 -13.85
C ASP A 351 -6.79 0.14 -12.74
N GLU A 352 -6.88 -1.15 -13.00
CA GLU A 352 -6.52 -2.19 -12.05
C GLU A 352 -4.98 -2.28 -11.88
N MET A 353 -4.51 -2.18 -10.64
CA MET A 353 -3.07 -2.16 -10.32
C MET A 353 -2.39 -3.54 -10.48
N PHE A 354 -3.16 -4.63 -10.43
CA PHE A 354 -2.65 -5.99 -10.45
C PHE A 354 -2.98 -6.69 -11.76
N GLY A 355 -2.09 -7.57 -12.23
CA GLY A 355 -2.36 -8.44 -13.37
C GLY A 355 -3.29 -9.61 -13.01
N SER A 356 -3.81 -10.34 -13.99
CA SER A 356 -4.60 -11.55 -13.73
C SER A 356 -3.71 -12.76 -13.40
N SER A 357 -4.03 -13.52 -12.34
CA SER A 357 -3.35 -14.76 -12.01
C SER A 357 -4.22 -16.00 -12.30
N ARG A 358 -3.57 -17.17 -12.50
CA ARG A 358 -4.32 -18.44 -12.71
C ARG A 358 -5.12 -18.81 -11.46
N ALA A 359 -4.55 -18.63 -10.27
CA ALA A 359 -5.20 -18.92 -9.00
C ALA A 359 -6.44 -18.04 -8.78
N ALA A 360 -6.34 -16.73 -9.04
CA ALA A 360 -7.48 -15.82 -8.92
C ALA A 360 -8.62 -16.19 -9.87
N ARG A 361 -8.30 -16.55 -11.11
CA ARG A 361 -9.31 -17.02 -12.06
C ARG A 361 -10.01 -18.31 -11.61
N ALA A 362 -9.27 -19.26 -11.00
CA ALA A 362 -9.85 -20.46 -10.44
C ALA A 362 -10.78 -20.17 -9.27
N ILE A 363 -10.35 -19.30 -8.34
CA ILE A 363 -11.14 -18.87 -7.16
C ILE A 363 -12.43 -18.17 -7.60
N VAL A 364 -12.35 -17.22 -8.54
CA VAL A 364 -13.52 -16.49 -9.04
C VAL A 364 -14.51 -17.43 -9.74
N ARG A 365 -14.03 -18.41 -10.53
CA ARG A 365 -14.89 -19.42 -11.14
C ARG A 365 -15.55 -20.32 -10.09
N CYS A 366 -14.79 -20.79 -9.10
CA CYS A 366 -15.30 -21.63 -8.03
C CYS A 366 -16.39 -20.89 -7.24
N SER A 367 -16.15 -19.61 -6.85
CA SER A 367 -17.12 -18.79 -6.13
C SER A 367 -18.39 -18.54 -6.97
N GLN A 368 -18.28 -18.33 -8.28
CA GLN A 368 -19.43 -18.20 -9.18
C GLN A 368 -20.27 -19.48 -9.23
N ASN A 369 -19.61 -20.63 -9.35
CA ASN A 369 -20.29 -21.93 -9.34
C ASN A 369 -21.02 -22.20 -8.02
N LEU A 370 -20.40 -21.84 -6.88
CA LEU A 370 -21.02 -21.93 -5.56
C LEU A 370 -22.23 -21.00 -5.43
N ILE A 371 -22.15 -19.76 -5.91
CA ILE A 371 -23.25 -18.80 -5.94
C ILE A 371 -24.39 -19.31 -6.84
N GLU A 372 -24.08 -19.86 -8.02
CA GLU A 372 -25.10 -20.42 -8.92
C GLU A 372 -25.76 -21.67 -8.33
N GLY A 373 -25.00 -22.54 -7.66
CA GLY A 373 -25.55 -23.67 -6.91
C GLY A 373 -26.44 -23.21 -5.75
N GLY A 374 -25.98 -22.22 -4.97
CA GLY A 374 -26.76 -21.62 -3.87
C GLY A 374 -28.04 -20.91 -4.33
N LYS A 375 -28.03 -20.30 -5.51
CA LYS A 375 -29.24 -19.68 -6.09
C LYS A 375 -30.39 -20.67 -6.30
N ARG A 376 -30.11 -21.95 -6.46
CA ARG A 376 -31.15 -23.00 -6.62
C ARG A 376 -31.85 -23.32 -5.30
N LEU A 377 -31.25 -23.03 -4.15
CA LEU A 377 -31.80 -23.28 -2.82
C LEU A 377 -32.85 -22.23 -2.37
N PHE A 378 -32.85 -21.05 -3.00
CA PHE A 378 -33.75 -19.96 -2.63
C PHE A 378 -34.90 -19.76 -3.63
N PRO A 379 -36.14 -19.49 -3.14
CA PRO A 379 -37.31 -19.19 -3.99
C PRO A 379 -37.04 -18.00 -4.94
N ALA A 380 -37.60 -18.07 -6.15
CA ALA A 380 -37.40 -17.05 -7.18
C ALA A 380 -37.87 -15.64 -6.74
N GLY A 381 -38.90 -15.54 -5.91
CA GLY A 381 -39.39 -14.28 -5.36
C GLY A 381 -38.37 -13.61 -4.44
N LEU A 382 -37.77 -14.38 -3.53
CA LEU A 382 -36.72 -13.88 -2.63
C LEU A 382 -35.47 -13.42 -3.40
N ARG A 383 -35.08 -14.15 -4.43
CA ARG A 383 -33.94 -13.76 -5.28
C ARG A 383 -34.16 -12.45 -6.02
N ARG A 384 -35.37 -12.22 -6.55
CA ARG A 384 -35.72 -10.97 -7.21
C ARG A 384 -35.70 -9.81 -6.20
N TRP A 385 -36.32 -10.01 -5.03
CA TRP A 385 -36.34 -9.00 -3.98
C TRP A 385 -34.95 -8.65 -3.48
N VAL A 386 -34.07 -9.62 -3.19
CA VAL A 386 -32.67 -9.36 -2.86
C VAL A 386 -31.95 -8.66 -4.01
N GLY A 387 -32.20 -9.06 -5.26
CA GLY A 387 -31.60 -8.43 -6.44
C GLY A 387 -31.89 -6.92 -6.54
N THR A 388 -33.11 -6.50 -6.20
CA THR A 388 -33.48 -5.07 -6.22
C THR A 388 -32.79 -4.25 -5.13
N ARG A 389 -32.32 -4.89 -4.04
CA ARG A 389 -31.60 -4.20 -2.97
C ARG A 389 -30.14 -3.85 -3.31
N PHE A 390 -29.56 -4.51 -4.32
CA PHE A 390 -28.16 -4.33 -4.76
C PHE A 390 -28.06 -3.60 -6.10
N ASN A 391 -28.90 -2.58 -6.33
CA ASN A 391 -28.80 -1.74 -7.53
C ASN A 391 -27.67 -0.71 -7.35
N THR A 392 -26.54 -0.95 -8.00
CA THR A 392 -25.34 -0.09 -7.92
C THR A 392 -25.47 1.22 -8.71
N ASN A 393 -26.47 1.35 -9.61
CA ASN A 393 -26.69 2.59 -10.37
C ASN A 393 -27.22 3.74 -9.51
N GLU A 394 -27.61 3.47 -8.27
CA GLU A 394 -28.22 4.40 -7.35
C GLU A 394 -27.35 4.71 -6.11
N VAL A 395 -26.02 4.63 -6.23
CA VAL A 395 -25.11 4.87 -5.10
C VAL A 395 -25.16 6.33 -4.66
N GLU A 396 -25.56 6.56 -3.41
CA GLU A 396 -25.57 7.88 -2.77
C GLU A 396 -24.22 8.17 -2.12
N LEU A 397 -23.36 8.90 -2.81
CA LEU A 397 -22.07 9.36 -2.29
C LEU A 397 -22.23 10.70 -1.58
N GLN A 398 -21.47 10.93 -0.51
CA GLN A 398 -21.46 12.21 0.23
C GLN A 398 -20.84 13.37 -0.56
N ASP A 399 -19.95 13.04 -1.48
CA ASP A 399 -19.23 13.96 -2.38
C ASP A 399 -18.88 13.14 -3.63
N ASP A 400 -18.93 13.75 -4.81
CA ASP A 400 -18.55 13.11 -6.09
C ASP A 400 -17.13 12.53 -6.10
N LYS A 401 -16.30 12.95 -5.13
CA LYS A 401 -14.93 12.47 -4.96
C LYS A 401 -14.78 11.40 -3.86
N ALA A 402 -15.86 10.99 -3.20
CA ALA A 402 -15.82 9.92 -2.21
C ALA A 402 -15.52 8.58 -2.90
N ALA A 403 -14.68 7.74 -2.29
CA ALA A 403 -14.30 6.45 -2.87
C ALA A 403 -15.38 5.38 -2.65
N PHE A 404 -16.18 5.50 -1.59
CA PHE A 404 -17.28 4.60 -1.23
C PHE A 404 -18.25 5.28 -0.26
N ASP A 405 -19.40 4.68 -0.06
CA ASP A 405 -20.48 5.24 0.75
C ASP A 405 -20.22 5.15 2.27
N VAL A 406 -21.00 5.93 3.04
CA VAL A 406 -20.85 6.02 4.50
C VAL A 406 -21.29 4.76 5.24
N VAL A 407 -22.22 3.98 4.69
CA VAL A 407 -22.69 2.73 5.32
C VAL A 407 -21.54 1.72 5.35
N ARG A 408 -20.87 1.55 4.22
CA ARG A 408 -19.68 0.68 4.13
C ARG A 408 -18.56 1.16 5.03
N ALA A 409 -18.29 2.48 5.07
CA ALA A 409 -17.29 3.05 5.97
C ALA A 409 -17.59 2.76 7.44
N ALA A 410 -18.85 2.90 7.87
CA ALA A 410 -19.27 2.59 9.23
C ALA A 410 -19.05 1.11 9.59
N ILE A 411 -19.46 0.21 8.71
CA ILE A 411 -19.30 -1.23 8.93
C ILE A 411 -17.83 -1.63 9.00
N ASN A 412 -16.99 -1.12 8.08
CA ASN A 412 -15.55 -1.39 8.10
C ASN A 412 -14.92 -1.05 9.45
N LEU A 413 -15.22 0.14 9.97
CA LEU A 413 -14.62 0.62 11.22
C LEU A 413 -15.14 -0.12 12.45
N VAL A 414 -16.47 -0.35 12.51
CA VAL A 414 -17.08 -1.03 13.66
C VAL A 414 -16.62 -2.48 13.75
N ILE A 415 -16.68 -3.23 12.64
CA ILE A 415 -16.30 -4.65 12.64
C ILE A 415 -14.80 -4.82 12.91
N ALA A 416 -13.94 -4.01 12.26
CA ALA A 416 -12.50 -4.08 12.51
C ALA A 416 -12.17 -3.75 13.97
N SER A 417 -12.78 -2.70 14.55
CA SER A 417 -12.60 -2.36 15.96
C SER A 417 -13.00 -3.50 16.89
N MET A 418 -14.17 -4.12 16.66
CA MET A 418 -14.65 -5.25 17.45
C MET A 418 -13.69 -6.44 17.42
N LEU A 419 -13.24 -6.83 16.23
CA LEU A 419 -12.38 -7.99 16.06
C LEU A 419 -11.00 -7.79 16.70
N ILE A 420 -10.41 -6.61 16.52
CA ILE A 420 -9.11 -6.28 17.12
C ILE A 420 -9.22 -6.23 18.63
N THR A 421 -10.23 -5.55 19.18
CA THR A 421 -10.43 -5.48 20.64
C THR A 421 -10.71 -6.87 21.22
N PHE A 422 -11.43 -7.74 20.51
CA PHE A 422 -11.63 -9.13 20.93
C PHE A 422 -10.30 -9.86 21.08
N GLY A 423 -9.39 -9.74 20.09
CA GLY A 423 -8.04 -10.35 20.18
C GLY A 423 -7.23 -9.78 21.35
N THR A 424 -7.21 -8.45 21.50
CA THR A 424 -6.49 -7.76 22.57
C THR A 424 -6.97 -8.23 23.97
N ASN A 425 -8.28 -8.40 24.16
CA ASN A 425 -8.84 -8.88 25.42
C ASN A 425 -8.42 -10.31 25.80
N HIS A 426 -8.06 -11.11 24.81
CA HIS A 426 -7.52 -12.47 25.01
C HIS A 426 -5.98 -12.52 24.97
N GLN A 427 -5.31 -11.36 25.00
CA GLN A 427 -3.85 -11.26 24.88
C GLN A 427 -3.31 -11.98 23.61
N LEU A 428 -4.09 -11.90 22.54
CA LEU A 428 -3.71 -12.39 21.22
C LEU A 428 -3.39 -11.18 20.33
N PRO A 429 -2.11 -10.92 20.05
CA PRO A 429 -1.73 -9.80 19.18
C PRO A 429 -2.19 -10.11 17.75
N LEU A 430 -3.25 -9.43 17.32
CA LEU A 430 -3.75 -9.53 15.96
C LEU A 430 -3.10 -8.47 15.07
N SER A 431 -2.87 -8.80 13.82
CA SER A 431 -2.46 -7.77 12.85
C SER A 431 -3.62 -6.85 12.51
N THR A 432 -3.56 -5.60 12.97
CA THR A 432 -4.56 -4.58 12.67
C THR A 432 -4.65 -4.32 11.17
N THR A 433 -3.51 -4.33 10.46
CA THR A 433 -3.44 -4.21 9.01
C THR A 433 -4.18 -5.34 8.29
N TYR A 434 -4.02 -6.60 8.74
CA TYR A 434 -4.68 -7.74 8.10
C TYR A 434 -6.19 -7.72 8.34
N VAL A 435 -6.61 -7.47 9.58
CA VAL A 435 -8.02 -7.41 9.95
C VAL A 435 -8.74 -6.31 9.18
N THR A 436 -8.21 -5.09 9.19
CA THR A 436 -8.85 -3.93 8.52
C THR A 436 -8.91 -4.11 7.01
N PHE A 437 -7.84 -4.61 6.40
CA PHE A 437 -7.79 -4.89 4.97
C PHE A 437 -8.81 -5.98 4.58
N MET A 438 -8.87 -7.06 5.34
CA MET A 438 -9.78 -8.17 5.03
C MET A 438 -11.25 -7.83 5.27
N VAL A 439 -11.58 -7.04 6.30
CA VAL A 439 -12.92 -6.48 6.48
C VAL A 439 -13.29 -5.60 5.29
N ALA A 440 -12.40 -4.68 4.85
CA ALA A 440 -12.64 -3.81 3.71
C ALA A 440 -12.82 -4.61 2.40
N MET A 441 -12.09 -5.69 2.20
CA MET A 441 -12.25 -6.57 1.04
C MET A 441 -13.56 -7.37 1.09
N GLY A 442 -13.91 -7.93 2.26
CA GLY A 442 -15.17 -8.64 2.47
C GLY A 442 -16.38 -7.76 2.23
N THR A 443 -16.40 -6.55 2.78
CA THR A 443 -17.48 -5.57 2.56
C THR A 443 -17.55 -5.12 1.10
N SER A 444 -16.40 -4.94 0.43
CA SER A 444 -16.34 -4.59 -0.99
C SER A 444 -16.91 -5.67 -1.89
N LEU A 445 -16.65 -6.93 -1.57
CA LEU A 445 -17.21 -8.08 -2.30
C LEU A 445 -18.73 -8.17 -2.09
N ALA A 446 -19.20 -8.00 -0.83
CA ALA A 446 -20.61 -8.03 -0.51
C ALA A 446 -21.40 -6.92 -1.22
N ASP A 447 -20.83 -5.75 -1.39
CA ASP A 447 -21.39 -4.61 -2.10
C ASP A 447 -21.49 -4.79 -3.62
N ARG A 448 -21.01 -5.90 -4.16
CA ARG A 448 -20.87 -6.12 -5.61
C ARG A 448 -20.08 -4.99 -6.31
N ALA A 449 -19.17 -4.36 -5.58
CA ALA A 449 -18.30 -3.33 -6.12
C ALA A 449 -17.28 -3.89 -7.13
N TRP A 450 -17.23 -5.22 -7.29
CA TRP A 450 -16.37 -5.92 -8.23
C TRP A 450 -17.18 -6.39 -9.43
N SER A 451 -16.93 -5.81 -10.60
CA SER A 451 -17.43 -6.35 -11.85
C SER A 451 -16.78 -7.73 -12.11
N ARG A 452 -17.37 -8.52 -12.99
CA ARG A 452 -16.86 -9.87 -13.29
C ARG A 452 -15.41 -9.85 -13.77
N GLU A 453 -15.01 -8.80 -14.49
CA GLU A 453 -13.66 -8.62 -15.01
C GLU A 453 -12.72 -8.09 -13.92
N SER A 454 -13.12 -7.08 -13.16
CA SER A 454 -12.31 -6.51 -12.08
C SER A 454 -12.10 -7.47 -10.91
N ALA A 455 -13.04 -8.39 -10.65
CA ALA A 455 -12.94 -9.38 -9.58
C ALA A 455 -11.65 -10.23 -9.66
N VAL A 456 -11.24 -10.65 -10.87
CA VAL A 456 -10.02 -11.46 -11.04
C VAL A 456 -8.78 -10.66 -10.65
N PHE A 457 -8.70 -9.38 -11.03
CA PHE A 457 -7.57 -8.51 -10.72
C PHE A 457 -7.50 -8.21 -9.21
N ARG A 458 -8.64 -7.93 -8.59
CA ARG A 458 -8.73 -7.66 -7.14
C ARG A 458 -8.41 -8.89 -6.30
N VAL A 459 -8.93 -10.07 -6.68
CA VAL A 459 -8.54 -11.34 -6.02
C VAL A 459 -7.04 -11.61 -6.20
N THR A 460 -6.45 -11.30 -7.36
CA THR A 460 -4.99 -11.39 -7.54
C THR A 460 -4.27 -10.45 -6.58
N GLY A 461 -4.74 -9.21 -6.41
CA GLY A 461 -4.20 -8.25 -5.45
C GLY A 461 -4.25 -8.79 -4.02
N VAL A 462 -5.41 -9.28 -3.59
CA VAL A 462 -5.59 -9.89 -2.24
C VAL A 462 -4.63 -11.07 -2.04
N LEU A 463 -4.54 -11.99 -3.00
CA LEU A 463 -3.61 -13.12 -2.91
C LEU A 463 -2.14 -12.69 -2.87
N SER A 464 -1.78 -11.64 -3.62
CA SER A 464 -0.42 -11.09 -3.60
C SER A 464 -0.08 -10.47 -2.24
N VAL A 465 -1.03 -9.78 -1.63
CA VAL A 465 -0.89 -9.19 -0.29
C VAL A 465 -0.75 -10.29 0.76
N ILE A 466 -1.65 -11.29 0.74
CA ILE A 466 -1.57 -12.44 1.66
C ILE A 466 -0.25 -13.20 1.48
N GLY A 467 0.18 -13.46 0.24
CA GLY A 467 1.48 -14.07 -0.04
C GLY A 467 2.65 -13.26 0.50
N GLY A 468 2.58 -11.92 0.39
CA GLY A 468 3.54 -11.00 0.99
C GLY A 468 3.63 -11.15 2.50
N TRP A 469 2.50 -11.35 3.18
CA TRP A 469 2.44 -11.55 4.63
C TRP A 469 3.17 -12.81 5.10
N PHE A 470 2.97 -13.94 4.39
CA PHE A 470 3.72 -15.18 4.69
C PHE A 470 5.21 -15.02 4.46
N ILE A 471 5.60 -14.31 3.38
CA ILE A 471 7.01 -14.04 3.09
C ILE A 471 7.61 -13.17 4.21
N THR A 472 6.91 -12.15 4.68
CA THR A 472 7.35 -11.29 5.79
C THR A 472 7.60 -12.12 7.05
N ALA A 473 6.64 -12.96 7.44
CA ALA A 473 6.76 -13.82 8.60
C ALA A 473 8.01 -14.73 8.53
N GLY A 474 8.19 -15.41 7.39
CA GLY A 474 9.34 -16.29 7.18
C GLY A 474 10.68 -15.54 7.17
N VAL A 475 10.73 -14.37 6.53
CA VAL A 475 11.95 -13.54 6.49
C VAL A 475 12.26 -12.99 7.88
N ALA A 476 11.28 -12.51 8.63
CA ALA A 476 11.44 -12.00 9.99
C ALA A 476 12.02 -13.07 10.93
N PHE A 477 11.43 -14.29 10.90
CA PHE A 477 11.90 -15.43 11.67
C PHE A 477 13.37 -15.77 11.35
N ILE A 478 13.69 -16.00 10.08
CA ILE A 478 15.02 -16.42 9.65
C ILE A 478 16.05 -15.32 9.91
N ALA A 479 15.72 -14.06 9.60
CA ALA A 479 16.63 -12.94 9.80
C ALA A 479 16.98 -12.76 11.28
N CYS A 480 15.96 -12.79 12.18
CA CYS A 480 16.20 -12.65 13.61
C CYS A 480 17.00 -13.83 14.17
N ALA A 481 16.71 -15.05 13.74
CA ALA A 481 17.49 -16.24 14.12
C ALA A 481 18.97 -16.09 13.74
N LEU A 482 19.26 -15.61 12.52
CA LEU A 482 20.63 -15.40 12.05
C LEU A 482 21.34 -14.24 12.77
N VAL A 483 20.63 -13.14 13.05
CA VAL A 483 21.18 -12.01 13.81
C VAL A 483 21.47 -12.43 15.25
N CYS A 484 20.57 -13.16 15.89
CA CYS A 484 20.76 -13.70 17.23
C CYS A 484 21.95 -14.66 17.29
N LEU A 485 22.06 -15.57 16.32
CA LEU A 485 23.22 -16.47 16.16
C LEU A 485 24.54 -15.70 16.04
N ALA A 486 24.58 -14.69 15.19
CA ALA A 486 25.76 -13.86 14.99
C ALA A 486 26.13 -13.09 16.26
N MET A 487 25.16 -12.54 16.99
CA MET A 487 25.38 -11.85 18.26
C MET A 487 25.86 -12.79 19.36
N TRP A 488 25.36 -14.03 19.40
CA TRP A 488 25.77 -15.04 20.35
C TRP A 488 27.25 -15.39 20.21
N PHE A 489 27.71 -15.75 19.01
CA PHE A 489 29.11 -16.12 18.78
C PHE A 489 30.06 -14.92 18.77
N GLY A 490 29.61 -13.77 18.31
CA GLY A 490 30.44 -12.57 18.18
C GLY A 490 30.47 -11.66 19.41
N GLY A 491 29.61 -11.96 20.43
CA GLY A 491 29.53 -11.22 21.67
C GLY A 491 29.31 -9.72 21.46
N VAL A 492 29.79 -8.91 22.40
CA VAL A 492 29.59 -7.45 22.44
C VAL A 492 30.10 -6.73 21.18
N ILE A 493 31.15 -7.22 20.55
CA ILE A 493 31.71 -6.58 19.34
C ILE A 493 30.70 -6.62 18.21
N VAL A 494 30.06 -7.78 17.98
CA VAL A 494 29.05 -7.94 16.93
C VAL A 494 27.75 -7.23 17.30
N GLN A 495 27.36 -7.20 18.57
CA GLN A 495 26.23 -6.40 19.05
C GLN A 495 26.41 -4.90 18.71
N CYS A 496 27.58 -4.33 19.06
CA CYS A 496 27.91 -2.95 18.68
C CYS A 496 27.98 -2.74 17.17
N GLY A 497 28.46 -3.74 16.42
CA GLY A 497 28.47 -3.70 14.95
C GLY A 497 27.07 -3.61 14.35
N PHE A 498 26.11 -4.39 14.85
CA PHE A 498 24.71 -4.31 14.42
C PHE A 498 24.04 -3.00 14.82
N MET A 499 24.32 -2.47 16.02
CA MET A 499 23.84 -1.14 16.43
C MET A 499 24.33 -0.05 15.46
N ALA A 500 25.63 -0.08 15.09
CA ALA A 500 26.20 0.84 14.11
C ALA A 500 25.58 0.67 12.71
N LEU A 501 25.34 -0.59 12.29
CA LEU A 501 24.70 -0.93 11.02
C LEU A 501 23.30 -0.33 10.91
N VAL A 502 22.48 -0.48 11.95
CA VAL A 502 21.11 0.10 11.98
C VAL A 502 21.16 1.60 11.84
N VAL A 503 22.01 2.30 12.61
CA VAL A 503 22.18 3.76 12.51
C VAL A 503 22.60 4.16 11.10
N PHE A 504 23.52 3.44 10.47
CA PHE A 504 23.95 3.69 9.09
C PHE A 504 22.80 3.49 8.09
N LEU A 505 22.01 2.41 8.22
CA LEU A 505 20.88 2.14 7.34
C LEU A 505 19.81 3.23 7.47
N LEU A 506 19.48 3.65 8.68
CA LEU A 506 18.55 4.75 8.94
C LEU A 506 19.00 6.08 8.31
N TYR A 507 20.28 6.41 8.45
CA TYR A 507 20.86 7.60 7.83
C TYR A 507 20.78 7.52 6.29
N ARG A 508 21.13 6.38 5.70
CA ARG A 508 21.10 6.13 4.25
C ARG A 508 19.66 6.23 3.71
N SER A 509 18.70 5.57 4.39
CA SER A 509 17.29 5.58 4.01
C SER A 509 16.71 6.99 4.01
N ASN A 510 16.97 7.76 5.06
CA ASN A 510 16.52 9.16 5.16
C ASN A 510 17.11 10.05 4.04
N ARG A 511 18.39 9.86 3.70
CA ARG A 511 19.04 10.57 2.59
C ARG A 511 18.42 10.24 1.23
N GLN A 512 18.13 8.95 0.99
CA GLN A 512 17.49 8.51 -0.24
C GLN A 512 16.05 9.04 -0.36
N TYR A 513 15.30 9.04 0.75
CA TYR A 513 13.95 9.60 0.80
C TYR A 513 13.94 11.09 0.50
N LYS A 514 14.86 11.87 1.10
CA LYS A 514 14.99 13.31 0.82
C LYS A 514 15.31 13.60 -0.64
N ALA A 515 16.21 12.80 -1.26
CA ALA A 515 16.57 12.95 -2.67
C ALA A 515 15.39 12.64 -3.61
N LYS A 516 14.62 11.56 -3.34
CA LYS A 516 13.42 11.22 -4.10
C LYS A 516 12.32 12.26 -3.93
N SER A 517 12.11 12.75 -2.70
CA SER A 517 11.10 13.77 -2.39
C SER A 517 11.42 15.12 -3.01
N ALA A 518 12.70 15.50 -3.10
CA ALA A 518 13.11 16.74 -3.75
C ALA A 518 12.83 16.72 -5.27
N LYS A 519 13.09 15.60 -5.96
CA LYS A 519 12.76 15.43 -7.39
C LYS A 519 11.25 15.47 -7.63
N ALA A 520 10.45 14.76 -6.84
CA ALA A 520 9.00 14.76 -6.96
C ALA A 520 8.38 16.14 -6.66
N LYS A 521 9.02 16.95 -5.81
CA LYS A 521 8.55 18.28 -5.44
C LYS A 521 8.73 19.29 -6.57
N GLN A 522 9.79 19.18 -7.36
CA GLN A 522 10.08 20.09 -8.46
C GLN A 522 9.08 19.93 -9.63
N GLU A 523 8.66 18.70 -9.94
CA GLU A 523 7.63 18.42 -10.94
C GLU A 523 6.22 18.87 -10.51
N ASP A 524 5.91 18.82 -9.23
CA ASP A 524 4.60 19.20 -8.68
C ASP A 524 4.44 20.71 -8.51
N ASP A 525 5.54 21.48 -8.42
CA ASP A 525 5.47 22.92 -8.14
C ASP A 525 4.91 23.72 -9.32
N THR A 526 5.24 23.37 -10.58
CA THR A 526 4.68 24.03 -11.78
C THR A 526 3.17 23.81 -11.89
N PHE A 527 2.70 22.58 -11.65
CA PHE A 527 1.26 22.30 -11.63
C PHE A 527 0.53 23.02 -10.50
N ARG A 528 1.12 23.09 -9.31
CA ARG A 528 0.55 23.85 -8.18
C ARG A 528 0.46 25.32 -8.45
N LEU A 529 1.48 25.90 -9.09
CA LEU A 529 1.47 27.30 -9.52
C LEU A 529 0.33 27.54 -10.52
N MET A 530 0.21 26.71 -11.54
CA MET A 530 -0.87 26.76 -12.53
C MET A 530 -2.26 26.65 -11.88
N MET A 531 -2.43 25.82 -10.83
CA MET A 531 -3.69 25.68 -10.10
C MET A 531 -3.98 26.83 -9.13
N ARG A 532 -2.99 27.59 -8.68
CA ARG A 532 -3.15 28.75 -7.78
C ARG A 532 -3.37 30.05 -8.53
N THR A 533 -2.91 30.14 -9.76
CA THR A 533 -3.03 31.33 -10.62
C THR A 533 -4.48 31.55 -11.00
N ARG A 534 -4.96 32.79 -10.83
CA ARG A 534 -6.34 33.19 -11.17
C ARG A 534 -6.46 33.80 -12.57
N ASP A 535 -5.35 34.25 -13.14
CA ASP A 535 -5.27 34.80 -14.46
C ASP A 535 -5.27 33.72 -15.55
N PRO A 536 -6.30 33.62 -16.42
CA PRO A 536 -6.40 32.58 -17.43
C PRO A 536 -5.27 32.63 -18.47
N GLU A 537 -4.77 33.81 -18.82
CA GLU A 537 -3.68 33.95 -19.80
C GLU A 537 -2.36 33.41 -19.27
N LEU A 538 -2.08 33.71 -18.02
CA LEU A 538 -0.90 33.17 -17.35
C LEU A 538 -0.99 31.64 -17.19
N VAL A 539 -2.19 31.10 -16.92
CA VAL A 539 -2.45 29.65 -16.91
C VAL A 539 -2.19 29.04 -18.28
N TRP A 540 -2.58 29.71 -19.36
CA TRP A 540 -2.33 29.26 -20.72
C TRP A 540 -0.83 29.16 -21.04
N GLU A 541 -0.05 30.19 -20.71
CA GLU A 541 1.41 30.15 -20.91
C GLU A 541 2.09 29.06 -20.11
N MET A 542 1.68 28.85 -18.85
CA MET A 542 2.18 27.74 -18.02
C MET A 542 1.79 26.39 -18.61
N LEU A 543 0.57 26.26 -19.14
CA LEU A 543 0.11 25.01 -19.78
C LEU A 543 0.93 24.73 -21.06
N ARG A 544 1.17 25.73 -21.90
CA ARG A 544 2.00 25.61 -23.13
C ARG A 544 3.41 25.14 -22.77
N SER A 545 4.02 25.73 -21.75
CA SER A 545 5.34 25.30 -21.28
C SER A 545 5.31 23.86 -20.76
N HIS A 546 4.31 23.51 -19.95
CA HIS A 546 4.20 22.15 -19.40
C HIS A 546 4.00 21.10 -20.50
N VAL A 547 3.10 21.33 -21.46
CA VAL A 547 2.86 20.43 -22.61
C VAL A 547 4.12 20.26 -23.44
N ARG A 548 4.85 21.35 -23.73
CA ARG A 548 6.12 21.30 -24.45
C ARG A 548 7.17 20.45 -23.73
N ASP A 549 7.31 20.66 -22.43
CA ASP A 549 8.29 19.93 -21.59
C ASP A 549 7.91 18.44 -21.49
N THR A 550 6.63 18.11 -21.35
CA THR A 550 6.13 16.73 -21.38
C THR A 550 6.45 16.06 -22.71
N GLN A 551 6.06 16.67 -23.83
CA GLN A 551 6.27 16.09 -25.17
C GLN A 551 7.75 15.95 -25.52
N SER A 552 8.60 16.91 -25.16
CA SER A 552 10.04 16.80 -25.37
C SER A 552 10.69 15.69 -24.55
N THR A 553 10.28 15.55 -23.29
CA THR A 553 10.75 14.47 -22.40
C THR A 553 10.34 13.09 -22.93
N VAL A 554 9.12 12.97 -23.44
CA VAL A 554 8.62 11.73 -24.06
C VAL A 554 9.42 11.40 -25.31
N CYS A 555 9.68 12.36 -26.21
CA CYS A 555 10.49 12.13 -27.41
C CYS A 555 11.89 11.59 -27.06
N LYS A 556 12.55 12.20 -26.09
CA LYS A 556 13.87 11.75 -25.61
C LYS A 556 13.79 10.33 -25.04
N TYR A 557 12.82 10.06 -24.19
CA TYR A 557 12.59 8.74 -23.60
C TYR A 557 12.38 7.66 -24.67
N ILE A 558 11.55 7.94 -25.67
CA ILE A 558 11.25 7.01 -26.76
C ILE A 558 12.49 6.70 -27.58
N MET A 559 13.31 7.69 -27.91
CA MET A 559 14.56 7.51 -28.62
C MET A 559 15.52 6.62 -27.85
N GLU A 560 15.68 6.83 -26.54
CA GLU A 560 16.52 6.01 -25.67
C GLU A 560 16.02 4.56 -25.60
N GLN A 561 14.71 4.35 -25.41
CA GLN A 561 14.13 3.00 -25.31
C GLN A 561 14.14 2.26 -26.65
N TYR A 562 13.89 2.94 -27.76
CA TYR A 562 13.99 2.36 -29.10
C TYR A 562 15.40 1.79 -29.34
N ASN A 563 16.42 2.58 -29.08
CA ASN A 563 17.80 2.14 -29.24
C ASN A 563 18.15 0.98 -28.29
N ALA A 564 17.74 1.05 -27.04
CA ALA A 564 17.97 0.00 -26.06
C ALA A 564 17.31 -1.34 -26.45
N ILE A 565 16.10 -1.32 -27.05
CA ILE A 565 15.40 -2.51 -27.50
C ILE A 565 16.08 -3.12 -28.71
N VAL A 566 16.43 -2.32 -29.71
CA VAL A 566 17.07 -2.81 -30.95
C VAL A 566 18.45 -3.39 -30.62
N GLU A 567 19.25 -2.71 -29.81
CA GLU A 567 20.56 -3.19 -29.36
C GLU A 567 20.47 -4.47 -28.51
N ALA A 568 19.48 -4.53 -27.60
CA ALA A 568 19.26 -5.71 -26.77
C ALA A 568 18.77 -6.92 -27.58
N PHE A 569 18.09 -6.71 -28.71
CA PHE A 569 17.74 -7.78 -29.64
C PHE A 569 18.96 -8.33 -30.36
N ALA A 570 19.81 -7.45 -30.89
CA ALA A 570 21.04 -7.87 -31.57
C ALA A 570 22.03 -8.59 -30.61
N THR A 571 22.16 -8.09 -29.37
CA THR A 571 23.06 -8.64 -28.35
C THR A 571 22.43 -9.73 -27.46
N GLN A 572 21.17 -10.10 -27.69
CA GLN A 572 20.40 -11.07 -26.90
C GLN A 572 20.36 -10.74 -25.37
N ASN A 573 20.28 -9.46 -25.01
CA ASN A 573 20.36 -9.01 -23.62
C ASN A 573 18.97 -8.98 -22.95
N VAL A 574 18.59 -10.09 -22.31
CA VAL A 574 17.33 -10.25 -21.58
C VAL A 574 17.15 -9.20 -20.46
N ARG A 575 18.24 -8.82 -19.78
CA ARG A 575 18.16 -7.87 -18.64
C ARG A 575 17.69 -6.49 -19.12
N THR A 576 18.26 -6.00 -20.22
CA THR A 576 17.86 -4.72 -20.83
C THR A 576 16.41 -4.75 -21.28
N LEU A 577 15.94 -5.83 -21.93
CA LEU A 577 14.54 -5.97 -22.37
C LEU A 577 13.54 -5.96 -21.19
N ARG A 578 13.87 -6.65 -20.10
CA ARG A 578 13.05 -6.64 -18.86
C ARG A 578 13.03 -5.26 -18.19
N GLN A 579 14.17 -4.57 -18.22
CA GLN A 579 14.27 -3.20 -17.68
C GLN A 579 13.44 -2.21 -18.51
N SER A 580 13.51 -2.28 -19.85
CA SER A 580 12.69 -1.48 -20.76
C SER A 580 11.20 -1.73 -20.55
N GLN A 581 10.76 -3.00 -20.38
CA GLN A 581 9.38 -3.33 -20.07
C GLN A 581 8.88 -2.66 -18.78
N LYS A 582 9.72 -2.68 -17.73
CA LYS A 582 9.39 -2.05 -16.44
C LYS A 582 9.36 -0.53 -16.56
N SER A 583 10.28 0.05 -17.34
CA SER A 583 10.36 1.49 -17.60
C SER A 583 9.10 1.98 -18.32
N MET A 584 8.66 1.28 -19.37
CA MET A 584 7.46 1.64 -20.14
C MET A 584 6.16 1.63 -19.31
N ARG A 585 6.03 0.73 -18.35
CA ARG A 585 4.88 0.75 -17.42
C ARG A 585 4.86 2.03 -16.59
N ARG A 586 6.01 2.42 -16.06
CA ARG A 586 6.14 3.66 -15.26
C ARG A 586 5.86 4.90 -16.11
N GLU A 587 6.32 4.91 -17.35
CA GLU A 587 6.10 6.02 -18.27
C GLU A 587 4.62 6.19 -18.61
N LEU A 588 3.88 5.10 -18.86
CA LEU A 588 2.43 5.16 -19.07
C LEU A 588 1.68 5.75 -17.86
N ASP A 589 2.10 5.44 -16.65
CA ASP A 589 1.47 5.99 -15.44
C ASP A 589 1.81 7.48 -15.27
N LEU A 590 3.03 7.90 -15.61
CA LEU A 590 3.42 9.32 -15.65
C LEU A 590 2.60 10.09 -16.69
N LEU A 591 2.45 9.56 -17.90
CA LEU A 591 1.65 10.17 -18.97
C LEU A 591 0.17 10.33 -18.58
N LYS A 592 -0.42 9.37 -17.85
CA LYS A 592 -1.78 9.52 -17.30
C LYS A 592 -1.85 10.67 -16.29
N LYS A 593 -0.84 10.82 -15.42
CA LYS A 593 -0.75 11.93 -14.46
C LYS A 593 -0.66 13.26 -15.20
N TYR A 594 0.24 13.40 -16.16
CA TYR A 594 0.43 14.62 -16.94
C TYR A 594 -0.82 14.98 -17.73
N ARG A 595 -1.42 14.03 -18.44
CA ARG A 595 -2.69 14.24 -19.14
C ARG A 595 -3.77 14.84 -18.23
N ARG A 596 -3.92 14.32 -17.01
CA ARG A 596 -4.90 14.82 -16.04
C ARG A 596 -4.58 16.26 -15.61
N GLN A 597 -3.30 16.54 -15.35
CA GLN A 597 -2.83 17.87 -14.96
C GLN A 597 -3.04 18.89 -16.08
N GLU A 598 -2.68 18.55 -17.29
CA GLU A 598 -2.81 19.39 -18.48
C GLU A 598 -4.27 19.65 -18.85
N MET A 599 -5.15 18.63 -18.75
CA MET A 599 -6.59 18.83 -18.93
C MET A 599 -7.21 19.80 -17.92
N LEU A 600 -6.74 19.79 -16.67
CA LEU A 600 -7.17 20.75 -15.65
C LEU A 600 -6.66 22.15 -15.97
N GLY A 601 -5.44 22.28 -16.50
CA GLY A 601 -4.88 23.52 -17.00
C GLY A 601 -5.71 24.08 -18.17
N LEU A 602 -6.02 23.24 -19.17
CA LEU A 602 -6.82 23.64 -20.35
C LEU A 602 -8.21 24.17 -19.96
N ARG A 603 -8.87 23.56 -18.97
CA ARG A 603 -10.17 24.04 -18.48
C ARG A 603 -10.13 25.41 -17.79
N ARG A 604 -8.96 25.86 -17.38
CA ARG A 604 -8.73 27.12 -16.67
C ARG A 604 -8.14 28.21 -17.59
N SER A 605 -7.72 27.83 -18.78
CA SER A 605 -7.23 28.73 -19.83
C SER A 605 -8.37 29.54 -20.45
N PRO A 606 -8.09 30.65 -21.20
CA PRO A 606 -9.11 31.38 -21.92
C PRO A 606 -9.95 30.48 -22.81
N MET A 607 -11.26 30.64 -22.78
CA MET A 607 -12.21 29.69 -23.37
C MET A 607 -12.09 29.61 -24.90
N ASP A 608 -11.82 30.70 -25.56
CA ASP A 608 -11.58 30.82 -26.99
C ASP A 608 -10.33 30.04 -27.42
N LEU A 609 -9.20 30.24 -26.75
CA LEU A 609 -7.95 29.51 -26.99
C LEU A 609 -8.09 28.01 -26.64
N ALA A 610 -8.76 27.72 -25.56
CA ALA A 610 -8.97 26.32 -25.14
C ALA A 610 -9.82 25.56 -26.18
N ILE A 611 -10.86 26.17 -26.76
CA ILE A 611 -11.69 25.56 -27.80
C ILE A 611 -10.91 25.41 -29.09
N GLU A 612 -10.22 26.49 -29.55
CA GLU A 612 -9.45 26.48 -30.80
C GLU A 612 -8.35 25.41 -30.80
N ARG A 613 -7.67 25.24 -29.68
CA ARG A 613 -6.51 24.32 -29.55
C ARG A 613 -6.85 22.94 -29.02
N ASN A 614 -8.09 22.69 -28.62
CA ASN A 614 -8.53 21.43 -28.00
C ASN A 614 -8.17 20.19 -28.84
N THR A 615 -8.45 20.23 -30.15
CA THR A 615 -8.16 19.08 -31.05
C THR A 615 -6.67 18.75 -31.06
N TRP A 616 -5.82 19.77 -31.21
CA TRP A 616 -4.37 19.56 -31.27
C TRP A 616 -3.77 19.14 -29.93
N PHE A 617 -4.32 19.64 -28.82
CA PHE A 617 -4.00 19.19 -27.49
C PHE A 617 -4.25 17.67 -27.32
N HIS A 618 -5.44 17.21 -27.70
CA HIS A 618 -5.78 15.78 -27.59
C HIS A 618 -4.98 14.90 -28.56
N VAL A 619 -4.69 15.39 -29.78
CA VAL A 619 -3.83 14.64 -30.71
C VAL A 619 -2.41 14.52 -30.18
N GLY A 620 -1.85 15.55 -29.56
CA GLY A 620 -0.54 15.53 -28.93
C GLY A 620 -0.45 14.49 -27.80
N ILE A 621 -1.33 14.59 -26.83
CA ILE A 621 -1.38 13.65 -25.68
C ILE A 621 -1.60 12.20 -26.13
N ASN A 622 -2.49 11.99 -27.10
CA ASN A 622 -2.71 10.64 -27.62
C ASN A 622 -1.47 10.11 -28.34
N SER A 623 -0.72 10.96 -29.05
CA SER A 623 0.53 10.60 -29.70
C SER A 623 1.60 10.17 -28.69
N ASP A 624 1.71 10.86 -27.55
CA ASP A 624 2.61 10.49 -26.44
C ASP A 624 2.32 9.08 -25.92
N GLN A 625 1.05 8.75 -25.71
CA GLN A 625 0.65 7.41 -25.31
C GLN A 625 0.90 6.36 -26.40
N GLN A 626 0.60 6.70 -27.66
CA GLN A 626 0.79 5.79 -28.79
C GLN A 626 2.27 5.44 -29.02
N TYR A 627 3.18 6.33 -28.75
CA TYR A 627 4.61 6.03 -28.75
C TYR A 627 4.98 4.88 -27.82
N VAL A 628 4.56 4.96 -26.56
CA VAL A 628 4.87 3.92 -25.57
C VAL A 628 4.17 2.60 -25.93
N TYR A 629 2.96 2.65 -26.47
CA TYR A 629 2.27 1.44 -26.95
C TYR A 629 2.97 0.81 -28.16
N THR A 630 3.49 1.61 -29.07
CA THR A 630 4.25 1.13 -30.23
C THR A 630 5.53 0.44 -29.80
N LEU A 631 6.30 1.08 -28.91
CA LEU A 631 7.51 0.42 -28.34
C LEU A 631 7.16 -0.86 -27.56
N ARG A 632 6.02 -0.91 -26.88
CA ARG A 632 5.57 -2.12 -26.18
C ARG A 632 5.23 -3.27 -27.13
N ARG A 633 4.60 -2.96 -28.28
CA ARG A 633 4.32 -3.97 -29.32
C ARG A 633 5.61 -4.43 -29.99
N MET A 634 6.59 -3.55 -30.16
CA MET A 634 7.93 -3.90 -30.63
C MET A 634 8.66 -4.80 -29.63
N LEU A 635 8.65 -4.44 -28.35
CA LEU A 635 9.37 -5.14 -27.29
C LEU A 635 8.82 -6.54 -27.00
N ALA A 636 7.51 -6.74 -27.05
CA ALA A 636 6.88 -7.98 -26.58
C ALA A 636 7.35 -9.22 -27.36
N PRO A 637 7.32 -9.24 -28.72
CA PRO A 637 7.82 -10.38 -29.50
C PRO A 637 9.33 -10.54 -29.39
N ILE A 638 10.10 -9.45 -29.35
CA ILE A 638 11.56 -9.48 -29.20
C ILE A 638 11.92 -10.12 -27.86
N LYS A 639 11.28 -9.68 -26.79
CA LYS A 639 11.54 -10.23 -25.46
C LYS A 639 11.17 -11.71 -25.36
N GLU A 640 10.02 -12.12 -25.91
CA GLU A 640 9.60 -13.53 -25.95
C GLU A 640 10.60 -14.37 -26.70
N HIS A 641 11.10 -13.88 -27.84
CA HIS A 641 12.12 -14.54 -28.65
C HIS A 641 13.43 -14.77 -27.89
N VAL A 642 13.92 -13.73 -27.22
CA VAL A 642 15.18 -13.80 -26.46
C VAL A 642 15.02 -14.60 -25.16
N ASP A 643 13.90 -14.47 -24.43
CA ASP A 643 13.60 -15.25 -23.22
C ASP A 643 13.50 -16.76 -23.51
N ASN A 644 13.05 -17.15 -24.71
CA ASN A 644 12.94 -18.55 -25.14
C ASN A 644 14.24 -19.08 -25.81
N ASN A 645 15.29 -18.26 -25.84
CA ASN A 645 16.59 -18.62 -26.40
C ASN A 645 16.52 -19.12 -27.86
N PHE A 646 15.68 -18.50 -28.68
CA PHE A 646 15.59 -18.77 -30.10
C PHE A 646 16.80 -18.23 -30.87
N ASN A 647 16.95 -18.60 -32.15
CA ASN A 647 18.10 -18.21 -32.96
C ASN A 647 18.31 -16.70 -32.97
N PRO A 648 19.55 -16.20 -32.78
CA PRO A 648 19.85 -14.78 -32.78
C PRO A 648 19.52 -14.12 -34.13
N LEU A 649 19.36 -12.79 -34.11
CA LEU A 649 19.14 -12.00 -35.31
C LEU A 649 20.30 -12.21 -36.29
N PRO A 650 20.06 -12.62 -37.56
CA PRO A 650 21.11 -12.77 -38.55
C PRO A 650 21.83 -11.46 -38.82
N LYS A 651 23.15 -11.51 -38.95
CA LYS A 651 23.98 -10.31 -39.27
C LYS A 651 23.53 -9.59 -40.53
N ALA A 652 23.01 -10.31 -41.51
CA ALA A 652 22.43 -9.73 -42.73
C ALA A 652 21.25 -8.79 -42.44
N TYR A 653 20.36 -9.16 -41.51
CA TYR A 653 19.23 -8.33 -41.13
C TYR A 653 19.67 -7.12 -40.28
N GLU A 654 20.67 -7.31 -39.43
CA GLU A 654 21.24 -6.24 -38.65
C GLU A 654 21.89 -5.17 -39.59
N THR A 655 22.68 -5.60 -40.60
CA THR A 655 23.28 -4.70 -41.56
C THR A 655 22.26 -3.98 -42.44
N GLU A 656 21.19 -4.66 -42.83
CA GLU A 656 20.05 -4.09 -43.59
C GLU A 656 19.27 -3.04 -42.78
N TYR A 657 19.13 -3.26 -41.47
CA TYR A 657 18.32 -2.40 -40.61
C TYR A 657 19.12 -1.16 -40.08
N GLU A 658 20.44 -1.25 -39.96
CA GLU A 658 21.25 -0.18 -39.34
C GLU A 658 21.14 1.20 -40.05
N PRO A 659 21.09 1.31 -41.40
CA PRO A 659 20.83 2.61 -42.05
C PRO A 659 19.49 3.21 -41.70
N ILE A 660 18.44 2.36 -41.62
CA ILE A 660 17.11 2.79 -41.22
C ILE A 660 17.12 3.26 -39.78
N ARG A 661 17.73 2.53 -38.86
CA ARG A 661 17.89 2.87 -37.46
C ARG A 661 18.54 4.24 -37.28
N ARG A 662 19.58 4.55 -38.03
CA ARG A 662 20.27 5.87 -37.99
C ARG A 662 19.31 6.98 -38.43
N ARG A 663 18.63 6.83 -39.55
CA ARG A 663 17.65 7.82 -40.04
C ARG A 663 16.50 8.03 -39.05
N VAL A 664 15.98 6.98 -38.46
CA VAL A 664 14.94 7.08 -37.42
C VAL A 664 15.43 7.89 -36.22
N ASN A 665 16.69 7.65 -35.76
CA ASN A 665 17.29 8.41 -34.67
C ASN A 665 17.49 9.90 -35.03
N GLU A 666 17.93 10.22 -36.22
CA GLU A 666 18.09 11.59 -36.70
C GLU A 666 16.72 12.32 -36.75
N LEU A 667 15.68 11.65 -37.25
CA LEU A 667 14.33 12.17 -37.29
C LEU A 667 13.73 12.41 -35.91
N MET A 668 13.95 11.46 -35.00
CA MET A 668 13.48 11.60 -33.60
C MET A 668 14.23 12.72 -32.88
N ARG A 669 15.54 12.87 -33.14
CA ARG A 669 16.35 13.95 -32.61
C ARG A 669 15.89 15.32 -33.15
N ALA A 670 15.67 15.43 -34.45
CA ALA A 670 15.15 16.65 -35.07
C ALA A 670 13.74 17.03 -34.52
N THR A 671 12.89 16.01 -34.28
CA THR A 671 11.59 16.21 -33.67
C THR A 671 11.72 16.71 -32.22
N TYR A 672 12.58 16.09 -31.42
CA TYR A 672 12.88 16.54 -30.07
C TYR A 672 13.40 17.98 -30.02
N GLU A 673 14.35 18.33 -30.88
CA GLU A 673 14.92 19.69 -30.96
C GLU A 673 13.83 20.73 -31.32
N GLN A 674 12.98 20.44 -32.28
CA GLN A 674 11.89 21.36 -32.67
C GLN A 674 10.86 21.54 -31.55
N ILE A 675 10.46 20.47 -30.87
CA ILE A 675 9.50 20.52 -29.77
C ILE A 675 10.11 21.24 -28.57
N SER A 676 11.32 20.89 -28.17
CA SER A 676 11.98 21.44 -26.97
C SER A 676 12.31 22.91 -27.07
N THR A 677 12.72 23.38 -28.29
CA THR A 677 13.01 24.78 -28.55
C THR A 677 11.76 25.61 -28.90
N GLY A 678 10.66 24.95 -29.32
CA GLY A 678 9.48 25.61 -29.86
C GLY A 678 9.67 26.23 -31.27
N GLN A 679 10.81 25.90 -31.93
CA GLN A 679 11.14 26.42 -33.26
C GLN A 679 10.82 25.39 -34.34
N TYR A 680 9.80 25.63 -35.13
CA TYR A 680 9.27 24.71 -36.14
C TYR A 680 9.67 25.09 -37.59
N ALA A 681 10.79 25.80 -37.80
CA ALA A 681 11.23 26.25 -39.14
C ALA A 681 11.42 25.06 -40.10
N ASN A 682 12.01 23.96 -39.64
CA ASN A 682 12.32 22.75 -40.43
C ASN A 682 11.20 21.70 -40.43
N TYR A 683 10.01 22.03 -39.89
CA TYR A 683 8.88 21.12 -39.75
C TYR A 683 8.51 20.38 -41.04
N ARG A 684 8.39 21.07 -42.20
CA ARG A 684 8.02 20.43 -43.47
C ARG A 684 9.09 19.46 -43.96
N ALA A 685 10.37 19.84 -43.83
CA ALA A 685 11.50 18.98 -44.22
C ALA A 685 11.53 17.67 -43.34
N THR A 686 11.38 17.80 -42.03
CA THR A 686 11.33 16.64 -41.13
C THR A 686 10.17 15.70 -41.46
N LEU A 687 8.99 16.23 -41.82
CA LEU A 687 7.85 15.40 -42.22
C LEU A 687 8.09 14.67 -43.55
N ALA A 688 8.68 15.37 -44.55
CA ALA A 688 8.99 14.78 -45.85
C ALA A 688 10.04 13.66 -45.70
N GLU A 689 11.07 13.91 -44.91
CA GLU A 689 12.12 12.93 -44.63
C GLU A 689 11.56 11.69 -43.87
N ALA A 690 10.62 11.91 -42.96
CA ALA A 690 9.90 10.81 -42.29
C ALA A 690 9.05 9.99 -43.26
N ASP A 691 8.43 10.61 -44.25
CA ASP A 691 7.68 9.88 -45.29
C ASP A 691 8.64 9.05 -46.16
N GLY A 692 9.78 9.60 -46.59
CA GLY A 692 10.79 8.86 -47.33
C GLY A 692 11.32 7.65 -46.52
N CYS A 693 11.59 7.83 -45.25
CA CYS A 693 12.02 6.70 -44.38
C CYS A 693 10.94 5.62 -44.24
N LYS A 694 9.65 5.98 -44.24
CA LYS A 694 8.55 5.02 -44.25
C LYS A 694 8.42 4.24 -45.53
N ASP A 695 8.72 4.88 -46.67
CA ASP A 695 8.73 4.24 -47.99
C ASP A 695 9.88 3.20 -48.06
N ASP A 696 11.07 3.54 -47.58
CA ASP A 696 12.20 2.60 -47.49
C ASP A 696 11.87 1.43 -46.59
N LEU A 697 11.27 1.66 -45.43
CA LEU A 697 10.79 0.59 -44.52
C LEU A 697 9.76 -0.32 -45.22
N SER A 698 8.87 0.24 -46.03
CA SER A 698 7.89 -0.52 -46.80
C SER A 698 8.55 -1.42 -47.84
N LEU A 699 9.62 -0.91 -48.49
CA LEU A 699 10.41 -1.68 -49.44
C LEU A 699 11.13 -2.85 -48.77
N VAL A 700 11.87 -2.56 -47.71
CA VAL A 700 12.60 -3.61 -46.94
C VAL A 700 11.62 -4.66 -46.41
N ARG A 701 10.46 -4.24 -45.89
CA ARG A 701 9.41 -5.19 -45.47
C ARG A 701 8.90 -6.10 -46.58
N LYS A 702 8.68 -5.54 -47.77
CA LYS A 702 8.26 -6.31 -48.95
C LYS A 702 9.34 -7.30 -49.37
N GLU A 703 10.59 -6.90 -49.39
CA GLU A 703 11.71 -7.77 -49.72
C GLU A 703 11.87 -8.90 -48.69
N HIS A 704 11.72 -8.59 -47.41
CA HIS A 704 11.75 -9.56 -46.32
C HIS A 704 10.63 -10.60 -46.48
N LEU A 705 9.37 -10.17 -46.74
CA LEU A 705 8.25 -11.06 -47.00
C LEU A 705 8.52 -11.98 -48.20
N ASN A 706 9.12 -11.46 -49.29
CA ASN A 706 9.49 -12.28 -50.44
C ASN A 706 10.59 -13.30 -50.09
N ARG A 707 11.53 -12.97 -49.21
CA ARG A 707 12.54 -13.91 -48.69
C ARG A 707 11.90 -15.01 -47.87
N MET A 708 10.97 -14.66 -46.97
CA MET A 708 10.24 -15.64 -46.15
C MET A 708 9.44 -16.62 -47.01
N GLN A 709 8.80 -16.17 -48.10
CA GLN A 709 8.05 -17.04 -49.01
C GLN A 709 8.94 -18.00 -49.80
N LYS A 710 10.18 -17.62 -50.11
CA LYS A 710 11.16 -18.45 -50.84
C LYS A 710 11.92 -19.41 -49.95
N SER A 711 12.02 -19.15 -48.64
CA SER A 711 12.72 -20.02 -47.69
C SER A 711 11.77 -21.12 -47.18
N HIS A 712 11.98 -22.35 -47.63
CA HIS A 712 11.19 -23.54 -47.22
C HIS A 712 11.66 -24.16 -45.90
N GLY A 713 12.50 -23.48 -45.11
CA GLY A 713 13.08 -24.01 -43.87
C GLY A 713 12.39 -23.52 -42.61
N THR A 714 11.87 -24.42 -41.80
CA THR A 714 11.15 -24.14 -40.53
C THR A 714 12.02 -23.48 -39.41
N LYS A 715 13.36 -23.55 -39.53
CA LYS A 715 14.28 -23.11 -38.43
C LYS A 715 14.41 -21.59 -38.24
N MET A 716 14.08 -20.79 -39.25
CA MET A 716 14.26 -19.31 -39.21
C MET A 716 12.94 -18.53 -39.06
N ILE A 717 11.79 -19.19 -39.22
CA ILE A 717 10.48 -18.52 -39.23
C ILE A 717 10.24 -17.66 -37.99
N GLN A 718 10.72 -18.04 -36.82
CA GLN A 718 10.50 -17.31 -35.58
C GLN A 718 11.24 -15.97 -35.57
N VAL A 719 12.52 -15.94 -35.95
CA VAL A 719 13.30 -14.68 -36.01
C VAL A 719 12.80 -13.82 -37.18
N ASP A 720 12.38 -14.39 -38.28
CA ASP A 720 11.84 -13.68 -39.44
C ASP A 720 10.56 -12.91 -39.07
N LEU A 721 9.66 -13.53 -38.28
CA LEU A 721 8.43 -12.91 -37.82
C LEU A 721 8.72 -11.77 -36.82
N VAL A 722 9.71 -11.95 -35.95
CA VAL A 722 10.12 -10.89 -35.01
C VAL A 722 10.77 -9.70 -35.74
N TYR A 723 11.58 -9.99 -36.75
CA TYR A 723 12.18 -8.93 -37.61
C TYR A 723 11.09 -8.20 -38.42
N LEU A 724 10.12 -8.89 -38.96
CA LEU A 724 8.95 -8.30 -39.64
C LEU A 724 8.17 -7.37 -38.69
N ASN A 725 7.94 -7.79 -37.45
CA ASN A 725 7.32 -6.97 -36.44
C ASN A 725 8.15 -5.71 -36.12
N LEU A 726 9.48 -5.86 -36.00
CA LEU A 726 10.38 -4.71 -35.80
C LEU A 726 10.25 -3.68 -36.90
N LEU A 727 10.24 -4.09 -38.18
CA LEU A 727 10.06 -3.19 -39.33
C LEU A 727 8.69 -2.49 -39.28
N GLN A 728 7.64 -3.23 -39.00
CA GLN A 728 6.27 -2.72 -38.93
C GLN A 728 6.09 -1.70 -37.78
N GLU A 729 6.56 -2.00 -36.59
CA GLU A 729 6.44 -1.10 -35.44
C GLU A 729 7.35 0.10 -35.56
N THR A 730 8.49 0.00 -36.26
CA THR A 730 9.33 1.17 -36.62
C THR A 730 8.61 2.11 -37.58
N GLN A 731 7.89 1.58 -38.57
CA GLN A 731 7.06 2.36 -39.48
C GLN A 731 5.92 3.08 -38.73
N GLN A 732 5.30 2.39 -37.76
CA GLN A 732 4.26 2.96 -36.91
C GLN A 732 4.84 4.06 -35.99
N LEU A 733 6.06 3.87 -35.47
CA LEU A 733 6.75 4.87 -34.64
C LEU A 733 6.95 6.20 -35.41
N LEU A 734 7.38 6.14 -36.67
CA LEU A 734 7.50 7.32 -37.53
C LEU A 734 6.13 7.97 -37.80
N SER A 735 5.08 7.20 -37.94
CA SER A 735 3.72 7.73 -38.12
C SER A 735 3.25 8.50 -36.88
N VAL A 736 3.49 7.96 -35.70
CA VAL A 736 3.16 8.65 -34.43
C VAL A 736 4.00 9.91 -34.25
N MET A 737 5.29 9.87 -34.61
CA MET A 737 6.19 11.03 -34.58
C MET A 737 5.65 12.18 -35.44
N ARG A 738 5.17 11.89 -36.65
CA ARG A 738 4.57 12.90 -37.55
C ARG A 738 3.32 13.54 -36.96
N HIS A 739 2.45 12.72 -36.32
CA HIS A 739 1.25 13.22 -35.65
C HIS A 739 1.59 14.09 -34.45
N GLN A 740 2.57 13.70 -33.62
CA GLN A 740 3.02 14.50 -32.49
C GLN A 740 3.62 15.83 -32.94
N LEU A 741 4.54 15.82 -33.91
CA LEU A 741 5.17 17.05 -34.41
C LEU A 741 4.13 18.04 -35.02
N ARG A 742 3.13 17.52 -35.74
CA ARG A 742 2.01 18.35 -36.24
C ARG A 742 1.19 18.95 -35.10
N ALA A 743 0.85 18.12 -34.11
CA ALA A 743 0.06 18.55 -32.97
C ALA A 743 0.83 19.58 -32.12
N ALA A 744 2.10 19.34 -31.85
CA ALA A 744 2.96 20.25 -31.10
C ALA A 744 3.03 21.61 -31.76
N LYS A 745 3.33 21.67 -33.10
CA LYS A 745 3.35 22.91 -33.83
C LYS A 745 2.03 23.65 -33.75
N LYS A 746 0.92 22.96 -34.06
CA LYS A 746 -0.41 23.59 -34.10
C LYS A 746 -0.91 24.04 -32.73
N PHE A 747 -0.54 23.35 -31.66
CA PHE A 747 -0.86 23.77 -30.31
C PHE A 747 -0.07 25.00 -29.87
N MET A 748 1.19 25.15 -30.33
CA MET A 748 2.07 26.28 -30.01
C MET A 748 1.93 27.49 -30.90
N GLU A 749 1.22 27.41 -32.05
CA GLU A 749 0.96 28.58 -32.92
C GLU A 749 0.23 29.66 -32.12
N GLU A 750 0.58 30.93 -32.35
CA GLU A 750 -0.16 32.08 -31.81
C GLU A 750 -1.56 32.16 -32.42
N GLY A 751 -2.59 32.47 -31.60
CA GLY A 751 -3.96 32.58 -32.06
C GLY A 751 -4.14 33.69 -33.10
N GLN A 752 -4.93 33.46 -34.11
CA GLN A 752 -5.22 34.45 -35.17
C GLN A 752 -5.85 35.77 -34.65
N GLY A 753 -6.34 35.77 -33.38
CA GLY A 753 -6.96 36.93 -32.75
C GLY A 753 -6.00 38.05 -32.28
N GLN A 754 -4.71 37.75 -32.08
CA GLN A 754 -3.72 38.75 -31.63
C GLN A 754 -3.12 39.59 -32.78
N LEU A 755 -3.25 39.17 -34.01
CA LEU A 755 -2.76 39.96 -35.17
C LEU A 755 -3.69 41.12 -35.58
N GLN A 756 -4.93 41.17 -35.10
CA GLN A 756 -5.86 42.28 -35.36
C GLN A 756 -5.79 43.41 -34.33
N SER A 757 -5.23 43.18 -33.15
CA SER A 757 -5.11 44.19 -32.08
C SER A 757 -3.77 44.94 -32.07
N LEU A 758 -2.82 44.59 -32.94
CA LEU A 758 -1.56 45.32 -33.12
C LEU A 758 -1.52 46.18 -34.39
N GLY A 759 -2.64 46.28 -35.08
CA GLY A 759 -2.82 47.07 -36.31
C GLY A 759 -3.84 48.21 -36.20
N GLU A 760 -4.33 48.60 -34.99
CA GLU A 760 -5.08 49.80 -34.70
C GLU A 760 -4.28 50.74 -33.73
#